data_5470f13fcc748accd741c8fe5f2ac9f4
#
_entry.id   5470f13fcc748accd741c8fe5f2ac9f4
#
_cell.length_a   1.000
_cell.length_b   1.000
_cell.length_c   1.000
_cell.angle_alpha   90.00
_cell.angle_beta   90.00
_cell.angle_gamma   90.00
#
_symmetry.space_group_name_H-M   'P 1'
#
loop_
_entity.id
_entity.type
_entity.pdbx_description
1 polymer ?
#
loop_
_entity_poly.entity_id
_entity_poly.type
_entity_poly.pdbx_seq_one_letter_code
_entity_poly.pdbx_strand_id
1 'polypeptide(L)'
;MTALDSTPVSEISADLHREWDELAAKVRKHRDLYYNGQPVITDGEFDELFRSLQKLEEEHPELAVPDSPTKEVGAPAADTVFADVTHPERMMSLDNVFNEDEMREWLAKAPGPYLTELKIDGLSIDLVYENGELTRAATRGDGTTGEDITANARVIEDIPQKLTGDTPAFLEVRGEVFIRPEDFPELNELRQKEGGKPFANPRNTAAGGLRQKNPEDVKKRKLRMICHGIGAREGFTPETQWEAYEKLAEWGLPVSEYTRRAETADEVIEAVNYWGEHRNDAIHEMDGLVVKVDSVAEQRALGATSRAPRWAIAYKYPPQEVTTKLNDIEVSVGRTGRATPFAVLEPVFVSGSTVSMATLHNQHEVKRKGVMIGDTVVVRKAGEIIPEVLGPVADLRDGTEREFVYPENCPVCGTKLAPAKEGDADWRCPNTRSCPAQLATRLEYIASRGAFDIEALGEKGAQDLIASGVLEDEAKLFDLTEDDLKKSSVYTRKDGEVNASGKKLLANLETARNADLWRVIVALSIRHVGPTAARALASRFHSMRSLIDAPTADLAETDGVGDVIAESFKEWFTVDWHQNIVDTWAAAGVTMEADEEDRAPQTLEGLTIVATGTLEGFTRDEIKEAILSRGGKAAGSVSKKTDYVVVGDNAGSKAAKAEELGRPILNEEQFVQLLEGGPDALA
;
A
#
# COMPACT_ATOMS: atom_id res chain seq x y z
N MET A 1 -50.69 -19.46 -23.53
CA MET A 1 -50.48 -19.27 -22.09
C MET A 1 -49.39 -20.23 -21.67
N THR A 2 -48.16 -19.82 -21.74
CA THR A 2 -46.97 -20.53 -21.26
C THR A 2 -46.43 -19.71 -20.13
N ALA A 3 -46.46 -20.30 -18.93
CA ALA A 3 -45.92 -19.71 -17.71
C ALA A 3 -44.43 -19.54 -17.85
N LEU A 4 -43.93 -18.34 -17.65
CA LEU A 4 -42.50 -18.06 -17.44
C LEU A 4 -42.19 -18.53 -16.02
N ASP A 5 -41.33 -19.54 -15.97
CA ASP A 5 -40.71 -20.06 -14.75
C ASP A 5 -39.80 -18.95 -14.19
N SER A 6 -40.22 -18.29 -13.16
CA SER A 6 -39.43 -17.41 -12.34
C SER A 6 -38.65 -18.27 -11.36
N THR A 7 -37.42 -18.61 -11.69
CA THR A 7 -36.46 -19.17 -10.73
C THR A 7 -36.27 -18.16 -9.58
N PRO A 8 -36.49 -18.52 -8.30
CA PRO A 8 -36.21 -17.61 -7.20
C PRO A 8 -34.71 -17.35 -7.13
N VAL A 9 -34.33 -16.07 -7.06
CA VAL A 9 -33.01 -15.64 -6.66
C VAL A 9 -32.75 -16.26 -5.28
N SER A 10 -31.79 -17.15 -5.17
CA SER A 10 -31.42 -17.77 -3.90
C SER A 10 -31.00 -16.65 -2.93
N GLU A 11 -31.67 -16.52 -1.81
CA GLU A 11 -31.21 -15.69 -0.71
C GLU A 11 -29.82 -16.20 -0.29
N ILE A 12 -28.78 -15.36 -0.46
CA ILE A 12 -27.43 -15.65 0.01
C ILE A 12 -27.49 -15.89 1.51
N SER A 13 -26.85 -16.94 2.01
CA SER A 13 -26.81 -17.17 3.46
C SER A 13 -26.01 -16.05 4.15
N ALA A 14 -26.45 -15.62 5.33
CA ALA A 14 -25.73 -14.61 6.12
C ALA A 14 -24.28 -15.04 6.43
N ASP A 15 -24.01 -16.33 6.48
CA ASP A 15 -22.67 -16.89 6.68
C ASP A 15 -21.77 -16.67 5.46
N LEU A 16 -22.31 -16.83 4.24
CA LEU A 16 -21.56 -16.63 3.00
C LEU A 16 -21.23 -15.14 2.76
N HIS A 17 -22.18 -14.25 3.08
CA HIS A 17 -21.90 -12.79 3.05
C HIS A 17 -20.78 -12.41 4.02
N ARG A 18 -20.82 -12.95 5.25
CA ARG A 18 -19.79 -12.70 6.25
C ARG A 18 -18.42 -13.22 5.80
N GLU A 19 -18.36 -14.40 5.18
CA GLU A 19 -17.13 -14.98 4.63
C GLU A 19 -16.55 -14.07 3.54
N TRP A 20 -17.40 -13.58 2.63
CA TRP A 20 -16.98 -12.63 1.60
C TRP A 20 -16.48 -11.32 2.20
N ASP A 21 -17.20 -10.73 3.14
CA ASP A 21 -16.81 -9.48 3.82
C ASP A 21 -15.46 -9.60 4.52
N GLU A 22 -15.23 -10.70 5.24
CA GLU A 22 -13.96 -10.97 5.91
C GLU A 22 -12.80 -11.12 4.92
N LEU A 23 -13.03 -11.81 3.81
CA LEU A 23 -12.01 -12.04 2.79
C LEU A 23 -11.71 -10.77 2.00
N ALA A 24 -12.74 -10.02 1.61
CA ALA A 24 -12.61 -8.73 0.93
C ALA A 24 -11.86 -7.70 1.80
N ALA A 25 -12.20 -7.63 3.10
CA ALA A 25 -11.49 -6.76 4.03
C ALA A 25 -10.00 -7.12 4.19
N LYS A 26 -9.67 -8.42 4.21
CA LYS A 26 -8.28 -8.88 4.23
C LYS A 26 -7.54 -8.47 2.95
N VAL A 27 -8.13 -8.70 1.79
CA VAL A 27 -7.53 -8.34 0.49
C VAL A 27 -7.26 -6.82 0.43
N ARG A 28 -8.25 -5.98 0.76
CA ARG A 28 -8.04 -4.50 0.79
C ARG A 28 -6.91 -4.11 1.73
N LYS A 29 -6.96 -4.58 2.97
CA LYS A 29 -5.94 -4.27 3.98
C LYS A 29 -4.52 -4.62 3.53
N HIS A 30 -4.33 -5.82 3.00
CA HIS A 30 -3.00 -6.27 2.62
C HIS A 30 -2.51 -5.59 1.33
N ARG A 31 -3.42 -5.25 0.42
CA ARG A 31 -3.12 -4.43 -0.74
C ARG A 31 -2.64 -3.03 -0.34
N ASP A 32 -3.35 -2.34 0.55
CA ASP A 32 -2.96 -1.03 1.04
C ASP A 32 -1.60 -1.06 1.74
N LEU A 33 -1.35 -2.06 2.59
CA LEU A 33 -0.05 -2.24 3.24
C LEU A 33 1.08 -2.49 2.23
N TYR A 34 0.81 -3.24 1.18
CA TYR A 34 1.77 -3.53 0.12
C TYR A 34 2.19 -2.25 -0.62
N TYR A 35 1.22 -1.48 -1.12
CA TYR A 35 1.50 -0.25 -1.88
C TYR A 35 2.05 0.89 -1.02
N ASN A 36 1.77 0.89 0.28
CA ASN A 36 2.32 1.85 1.23
C ASN A 36 3.69 1.43 1.80
N GLY A 37 4.32 0.38 1.25
CA GLY A 37 5.66 -0.07 1.62
C GLY A 37 5.76 -0.72 3.01
N GLN A 38 4.65 -1.23 3.54
CA GLN A 38 4.58 -1.94 4.82
C GLN A 38 3.87 -3.31 4.68
N PRO A 39 4.25 -4.17 3.72
CA PRO A 39 3.63 -5.47 3.57
C PRO A 39 3.86 -6.30 4.83
N VAL A 40 2.81 -6.99 5.27
CA VAL A 40 2.82 -7.88 6.45
C VAL A 40 2.49 -9.33 6.10
N ILE A 41 2.11 -9.56 4.84
CA ILE A 41 1.99 -10.88 4.22
C ILE A 41 2.77 -10.87 2.90
N THR A 42 2.97 -12.03 2.35
CA THR A 42 3.71 -12.27 1.13
C THR A 42 2.83 -12.04 -0.10
N ASP A 43 3.45 -11.78 -1.25
CA ASP A 43 2.73 -11.72 -2.53
C ASP A 43 2.01 -13.03 -2.81
N GLY A 44 2.63 -14.17 -2.49
CA GLY A 44 2.02 -15.49 -2.61
C GLY A 44 0.79 -15.64 -1.72
N GLU A 45 0.89 -15.26 -0.44
CA GLU A 45 -0.27 -15.26 0.48
C GLU A 45 -1.33 -14.26 0.06
N PHE A 46 -0.92 -13.10 -0.48
CA PHE A 46 -1.86 -12.15 -1.06
C PHE A 46 -2.55 -12.72 -2.30
N ASP A 47 -1.80 -13.34 -3.21
CA ASP A 47 -2.34 -13.99 -4.40
C ASP A 47 -3.30 -15.15 -4.03
N GLU A 48 -3.02 -15.91 -2.97
CA GLU A 48 -3.93 -16.94 -2.45
C GLU A 48 -5.22 -16.35 -1.88
N LEU A 49 -5.12 -15.28 -1.08
CA LEU A 49 -6.30 -14.56 -0.55
C LEU A 49 -7.13 -13.96 -1.69
N PHE A 50 -6.47 -13.37 -2.66
CA PHE A 50 -7.12 -12.76 -3.82
C PHE A 50 -7.83 -13.81 -4.69
N ARG A 51 -7.18 -14.95 -4.97
CA ARG A 51 -7.79 -16.09 -5.67
C ARG A 51 -8.98 -16.68 -4.92
N SER A 52 -8.87 -16.79 -3.60
CA SER A 52 -9.97 -17.30 -2.77
C SER A 52 -11.20 -16.40 -2.89
N LEU A 53 -11.00 -15.08 -2.92
CA LEU A 53 -12.07 -14.12 -3.14
C LEU A 53 -12.64 -14.20 -4.56
N GLN A 54 -11.79 -14.30 -5.58
CA GLN A 54 -12.22 -14.47 -6.97
C GLN A 54 -13.05 -15.74 -7.14
N LYS A 55 -12.59 -16.87 -6.59
CA LYS A 55 -13.30 -18.14 -6.64
C LYS A 55 -14.66 -18.05 -5.95
N LEU A 56 -14.74 -17.40 -4.80
CA LEU A 56 -15.99 -17.20 -4.09
C LEU A 56 -16.99 -16.37 -4.93
N GLU A 57 -16.51 -15.35 -5.64
CA GLU A 57 -17.33 -14.53 -6.54
C GLU A 57 -17.72 -15.25 -7.85
N GLU A 58 -16.89 -16.18 -8.35
CA GLU A 58 -17.20 -17.03 -9.49
C GLU A 58 -18.27 -18.08 -9.15
N GLU A 59 -18.18 -18.70 -7.96
CA GLU A 59 -19.16 -19.65 -7.44
C GLU A 59 -20.48 -18.97 -7.05
N HIS A 60 -20.41 -17.68 -6.64
CA HIS A 60 -21.50 -16.85 -6.18
C HIS A 60 -21.50 -15.47 -6.84
N PRO A 61 -21.88 -15.35 -8.14
CA PRO A 61 -21.84 -14.09 -8.88
C PRO A 61 -22.60 -12.92 -8.26
N GLU A 62 -23.58 -13.22 -7.39
CA GLU A 62 -24.34 -12.24 -6.62
C GLU A 62 -23.51 -11.51 -5.55
N LEU A 63 -22.36 -12.06 -5.14
CA LEU A 63 -21.38 -11.41 -4.25
C LEU A 63 -20.41 -10.50 -4.99
N ALA A 64 -20.29 -10.64 -6.30
CA ALA A 64 -19.37 -9.88 -7.14
C ALA A 64 -19.83 -8.42 -7.34
N VAL A 65 -19.95 -7.67 -6.24
CA VAL A 65 -20.37 -6.26 -6.22
C VAL A 65 -19.42 -5.36 -7.00
N PRO A 66 -19.87 -4.19 -7.50
CA PRO A 66 -19.02 -3.28 -8.30
C PRO A 66 -17.75 -2.82 -7.59
N ASP A 67 -17.80 -2.64 -6.28
CA ASP A 67 -16.71 -2.22 -5.40
C ASP A 67 -15.92 -3.38 -4.78
N SER A 68 -16.06 -4.60 -5.32
CA SER A 68 -15.23 -5.70 -4.87
C SER A 68 -13.74 -5.41 -5.10
N PRO A 69 -12.86 -5.73 -4.14
CA PRO A 69 -11.41 -5.57 -4.31
C PRO A 69 -10.84 -6.39 -5.48
N THR A 70 -11.56 -7.38 -6.01
CA THR A 70 -11.19 -8.11 -7.23
C THR A 70 -11.29 -7.25 -8.50
N LYS A 71 -11.98 -6.12 -8.44
CA LYS A 71 -12.20 -5.18 -9.57
C LYS A 71 -11.33 -3.92 -9.47
N GLU A 72 -10.61 -3.73 -8.37
CA GLU A 72 -9.79 -2.56 -8.12
C GLU A 72 -8.33 -2.76 -8.56
N VAL A 73 -7.67 -1.67 -9.00
CA VAL A 73 -6.26 -1.64 -9.39
C VAL A 73 -5.47 -0.87 -8.33
N GLY A 74 -4.31 -1.40 -7.93
CA GLY A 74 -3.39 -0.69 -7.03
C GLY A 74 -4.00 -0.33 -5.67
N ALA A 75 -3.50 0.73 -5.09
CA ALA A 75 -4.05 1.41 -3.92
C ALA A 75 -4.04 2.92 -4.16
N PRO A 76 -4.95 3.69 -3.56
CA PRO A 76 -4.88 5.14 -3.57
C PRO A 76 -3.50 5.61 -3.15
N ALA A 77 -3.01 6.69 -3.79
CA ALA A 77 -1.76 7.31 -3.37
C ALA A 77 -1.89 7.70 -1.88
N ALA A 78 -0.90 7.28 -1.07
CA ALA A 78 -0.84 7.77 0.30
C ALA A 78 -0.61 9.28 0.25
N ASP A 79 -1.18 10.07 1.17
CA ASP A 79 -0.87 11.50 1.27
C ASP A 79 0.63 11.70 1.44
N THR A 80 1.24 12.14 0.37
CA THR A 80 2.66 12.42 0.27
C THR A 80 2.84 13.92 -0.03
N VAL A 81 4.09 14.35 -0.05
CA VAL A 81 4.43 15.73 -0.47
C VAL A 81 4.26 15.96 -1.98
N PHE A 82 3.84 14.94 -2.71
CA PHE A 82 3.64 14.99 -4.15
C PHE A 82 2.16 15.29 -4.46
N ALA A 83 1.93 16.11 -5.47
CA ALA A 83 0.57 16.40 -5.94
C ALA A 83 -0.03 15.17 -6.65
N ASP A 84 -1.34 15.04 -6.57
CA ASP A 84 -2.07 14.04 -7.33
C ASP A 84 -2.14 14.40 -8.80
N VAL A 85 -2.05 13.38 -9.67
CA VAL A 85 -2.11 13.52 -11.13
C VAL A 85 -2.99 12.43 -11.70
N THR A 86 -3.97 12.84 -12.52
CA THR A 86 -4.83 11.91 -13.28
C THR A 86 -4.10 11.43 -14.53
N HIS A 87 -4.10 10.11 -14.77
CA HIS A 87 -3.54 9.50 -15.97
C HIS A 87 -4.41 9.81 -17.21
N PRO A 88 -3.79 10.11 -18.37
CA PRO A 88 -4.54 10.31 -19.63
C PRO A 88 -5.34 9.08 -20.04
N GLU A 89 -4.79 7.89 -19.83
CA GLU A 89 -5.44 6.61 -19.99
C GLU A 89 -5.20 5.76 -18.75
N ARG A 90 -6.26 5.10 -18.23
CA ARG A 90 -6.16 4.31 -17.00
C ARG A 90 -5.06 3.26 -17.07
N MET A 91 -4.18 3.21 -16.06
CA MET A 91 -3.19 2.18 -15.87
C MET A 91 -3.85 0.94 -15.27
N MET A 92 -3.65 -0.21 -15.90
CA MET A 92 -4.23 -1.48 -15.45
C MET A 92 -3.18 -2.37 -14.78
N SER A 93 -3.63 -3.37 -14.03
CA SER A 93 -2.81 -4.50 -13.57
C SER A 93 -2.75 -5.59 -14.63
N LEU A 94 -2.10 -6.70 -14.30
CA LEU A 94 -2.14 -7.94 -15.07
C LEU A 94 -2.82 -9.03 -14.24
N ASP A 95 -3.52 -9.92 -14.91
CA ASP A 95 -3.93 -11.17 -14.30
C ASP A 95 -2.76 -12.14 -14.27
N ASN A 96 -2.75 -13.07 -13.31
CA ASN A 96 -1.64 -13.97 -13.06
C ASN A 96 -2.02 -15.42 -13.38
N VAL A 97 -1.07 -16.15 -13.90
CA VAL A 97 -1.06 -17.63 -13.98
C VAL A 97 0.21 -18.16 -13.33
N PHE A 98 0.17 -19.40 -12.81
CA PHE A 98 1.24 -19.92 -11.96
C PHE A 98 1.77 -21.28 -12.41
N ASN A 99 1.18 -21.85 -13.43
CA ASN A 99 1.59 -23.13 -14.02
C ASN A 99 1.33 -23.15 -15.53
N GLU A 100 1.92 -24.15 -16.18
CA GLU A 100 1.84 -24.29 -17.63
C GLU A 100 0.40 -24.54 -18.13
N ASP A 101 -0.40 -25.28 -17.39
CA ASP A 101 -1.77 -25.60 -17.79
C ASP A 101 -2.62 -24.32 -17.84
N GLU A 102 -2.55 -23.47 -16.81
CA GLU A 102 -3.22 -22.17 -16.77
C GLU A 102 -2.75 -21.24 -17.91
N MET A 103 -1.43 -21.24 -18.21
CA MET A 103 -0.90 -20.48 -19.34
C MET A 103 -1.46 -21.00 -20.68
N ARG A 104 -1.51 -22.31 -20.89
CA ARG A 104 -2.08 -22.90 -22.09
C ARG A 104 -3.57 -22.62 -22.25
N GLU A 105 -4.32 -22.60 -21.16
CA GLU A 105 -5.74 -22.21 -21.18
C GLU A 105 -5.93 -20.75 -21.62
N TRP A 106 -5.06 -19.84 -21.17
CA TRP A 106 -5.10 -18.45 -21.60
C TRP A 106 -4.72 -18.31 -23.07
N LEU A 107 -3.64 -18.96 -23.53
CA LEU A 107 -3.17 -18.95 -24.91
C LEU A 107 -4.23 -19.53 -25.88
N ALA A 108 -5.05 -20.47 -25.44
CA ALA A 108 -6.15 -21.00 -26.25
C ALA A 108 -7.28 -19.99 -26.49
N LYS A 109 -7.39 -18.93 -25.63
CA LYS A 109 -8.40 -17.86 -25.73
C LYS A 109 -7.87 -16.59 -26.38
N ALA A 110 -6.55 -16.40 -26.41
CA ALA A 110 -5.88 -15.22 -26.94
C ALA A 110 -5.16 -15.59 -28.26
N PRO A 111 -5.46 -14.93 -29.38
CA PRO A 111 -4.81 -15.25 -30.64
C PRO A 111 -3.35 -14.76 -30.69
N GLY A 112 -2.43 -15.56 -31.27
CA GLY A 112 -1.06 -15.14 -31.58
C GLY A 112 -0.98 -14.29 -32.86
N PRO A 113 0.21 -13.75 -33.21
CA PRO A 113 1.47 -13.92 -32.49
C PRO A 113 1.53 -13.18 -31.14
N TYR A 114 2.51 -13.55 -30.31
CA TYR A 114 2.69 -13.04 -28.97
C TYR A 114 4.04 -12.34 -28.80
N LEU A 115 4.13 -11.48 -27.78
CA LEU A 115 5.38 -11.02 -27.20
C LEU A 115 5.58 -11.67 -25.83
N THR A 116 6.79 -12.10 -25.56
CA THR A 116 7.25 -12.51 -24.23
C THR A 116 8.21 -11.47 -23.68
N GLU A 117 7.94 -10.99 -22.48
CA GLU A 117 8.69 -9.93 -21.81
C GLU A 117 9.01 -10.35 -20.38
N LEU A 118 10.18 -9.98 -19.87
CA LEU A 118 10.47 -10.20 -18.46
C LEU A 118 9.59 -9.32 -17.58
N LYS A 119 8.96 -9.92 -16.59
CA LYS A 119 8.21 -9.17 -15.58
C LYS A 119 9.18 -8.57 -14.58
N ILE A 120 9.52 -7.29 -14.82
CA ILE A 120 10.48 -6.55 -14.01
C ILE A 120 9.91 -6.38 -12.60
N ASP A 121 10.73 -6.68 -11.59
CA ASP A 121 10.37 -6.44 -10.20
C ASP A 121 10.80 -5.03 -9.77
N GLY A 122 9.92 -4.06 -10.01
CA GLY A 122 10.18 -2.65 -9.83
C GLY A 122 8.98 -1.84 -9.35
N LEU A 123 8.92 -0.58 -9.78
CA LEU A 123 7.79 0.33 -9.57
C LEU A 123 7.34 0.92 -10.90
N SER A 124 6.06 0.79 -11.19
CA SER A 124 5.47 1.33 -12.42
C SER A 124 5.52 2.85 -12.46
N ILE A 125 5.87 3.37 -13.62
CA ILE A 125 5.90 4.80 -13.93
C ILE A 125 5.12 5.08 -15.20
N ASP A 126 4.44 6.22 -15.22
CA ASP A 126 3.77 6.81 -16.36
C ASP A 126 4.48 8.09 -16.80
N LEU A 127 4.87 8.20 -18.06
CA LEU A 127 5.56 9.34 -18.63
C LEU A 127 4.71 9.97 -19.73
N VAL A 128 4.51 11.27 -19.68
CA VAL A 128 3.80 12.03 -20.71
C VAL A 128 4.78 12.94 -21.44
N TYR A 129 4.80 12.78 -22.76
CA TYR A 129 5.54 13.62 -23.68
C TYR A 129 4.57 14.42 -24.56
N GLU A 130 4.79 15.72 -24.61
CA GLU A 130 4.06 16.63 -25.52
C GLU A 130 5.05 17.25 -26.51
N ASN A 131 4.80 17.09 -27.80
CA ASN A 131 5.71 17.53 -28.86
C ASN A 131 7.16 17.04 -28.65
N GLY A 132 7.29 15.83 -28.13
CA GLY A 132 8.56 15.19 -27.85
C GLY A 132 9.25 15.64 -26.56
N GLU A 133 8.72 16.55 -25.78
CA GLU A 133 9.29 17.00 -24.49
C GLU A 133 8.57 16.33 -23.31
N LEU A 134 9.33 15.87 -22.30
CA LEU A 134 8.77 15.29 -21.08
C LEU A 134 8.07 16.39 -20.26
N THR A 135 6.75 16.36 -20.23
CA THR A 135 5.93 17.32 -19.49
C THR A 135 5.53 16.81 -18.11
N ARG A 136 5.31 15.50 -17.98
CA ARG A 136 4.83 14.89 -16.74
C ARG A 136 5.33 13.48 -16.55
N ALA A 137 5.55 13.10 -15.28
CA ALA A 137 5.75 11.72 -14.85
C ALA A 137 4.97 11.44 -13.57
N ALA A 138 4.32 10.28 -13.49
CA ALA A 138 3.50 9.89 -12.35
C ALA A 138 3.74 8.45 -11.91
N THR A 139 3.49 8.14 -10.63
CA THR A 139 3.36 6.76 -10.16
C THR A 139 2.00 6.20 -10.59
N ARG A 140 1.83 4.88 -10.61
CA ARG A 140 0.56 4.26 -11.01
C ARG A 140 -0.62 4.64 -10.11
N GLY A 141 -0.41 4.75 -8.79
CA GLY A 141 -1.48 4.97 -7.82
C GLY A 141 -2.57 3.88 -7.89
N ASP A 142 -3.83 4.30 -7.96
CA ASP A 142 -5.01 3.42 -8.13
C ASP A 142 -5.32 3.09 -9.61
N GLY A 143 -4.42 3.49 -10.50
CA GLY A 143 -4.56 3.33 -11.94
C GLY A 143 -5.29 4.48 -12.63
N THR A 144 -6.01 5.33 -11.93
CA THR A 144 -6.64 6.55 -12.43
C THR A 144 -5.85 7.78 -11.99
N THR A 145 -5.44 7.80 -10.74
CA THR A 145 -4.68 8.90 -10.12
C THR A 145 -3.39 8.35 -9.52
N GLY A 146 -2.27 9.02 -9.78
CA GLY A 146 -0.96 8.73 -9.23
C GLY A 146 -0.31 9.99 -8.66
N GLU A 147 0.89 9.86 -8.08
CA GLU A 147 1.67 10.96 -7.53
C GLU A 147 2.52 11.61 -8.63
N ASP A 148 2.54 12.93 -8.70
CA ASP A 148 3.44 13.68 -9.61
C ASP A 148 4.89 13.55 -9.15
N ILE A 149 5.66 12.77 -9.88
CA ILE A 149 7.08 12.55 -9.65
C ILE A 149 7.96 13.11 -10.78
N THR A 150 7.47 14.09 -11.51
CA THR A 150 8.13 14.63 -12.70
C THR A 150 9.55 15.12 -12.41
N ALA A 151 9.76 15.83 -11.30
CA ALA A 151 11.09 16.30 -10.91
C ALA A 151 12.08 15.14 -10.65
N ASN A 152 11.58 14.05 -10.08
CA ASN A 152 12.36 12.84 -9.77
C ASN A 152 12.64 12.03 -11.04
N ALA A 153 11.66 11.88 -11.93
CA ALA A 153 11.83 11.19 -13.21
C ALA A 153 12.89 11.87 -14.09
N ARG A 154 12.94 13.21 -14.06
CA ARG A 154 13.92 14.00 -14.84
C ARG A 154 15.38 13.75 -14.49
N VAL A 155 15.69 13.19 -13.34
CA VAL A 155 17.06 12.89 -12.92
C VAL A 155 17.44 11.43 -13.11
N ILE A 156 16.53 10.59 -13.62
CA ILE A 156 16.80 9.20 -14.01
C ILE A 156 17.44 9.22 -15.40
N GLU A 157 18.63 8.64 -15.52
CA GLU A 157 19.46 8.71 -16.74
C GLU A 157 18.76 8.13 -17.97
N ASP A 158 17.97 7.06 -17.81
CA ASP A 158 17.27 6.38 -18.90
C ASP A 158 16.03 7.13 -19.41
N ILE A 159 15.57 8.16 -18.70
CA ILE A 159 14.37 8.92 -19.08
C ILE A 159 14.78 10.16 -19.87
N PRO A 160 14.65 10.17 -21.22
CA PRO A 160 15.00 11.33 -22.03
C PRO A 160 14.07 12.50 -21.72
N GLN A 161 14.64 13.70 -21.53
CA GLN A 161 13.87 14.93 -21.36
C GLN A 161 13.22 15.35 -22.67
N LYS A 162 13.82 14.93 -23.79
CA LYS A 162 13.35 15.19 -25.14
C LYS A 162 13.55 13.97 -26.00
N LEU A 163 12.50 13.53 -26.66
CA LEU A 163 12.53 12.46 -27.64
C LEU A 163 13.25 12.88 -28.91
N THR A 164 13.81 11.91 -29.64
CA THR A 164 14.55 12.12 -30.89
C THR A 164 13.69 11.77 -32.10
N GLY A 165 14.01 12.36 -33.26
CA GLY A 165 13.33 12.05 -34.51
C GLY A 165 11.96 12.68 -34.69
N ASP A 166 11.12 12.04 -35.50
CA ASP A 166 9.73 12.47 -35.76
C ASP A 166 8.81 11.90 -34.68
N THR A 167 8.48 12.71 -33.71
CA THR A 167 7.74 12.31 -32.52
C THR A 167 6.26 12.70 -32.59
N PRO A 168 5.35 11.92 -32.01
CA PRO A 168 3.93 12.25 -31.95
C PRO A 168 3.70 13.53 -31.14
N ALA A 169 2.58 14.22 -31.41
CA ALA A 169 2.22 15.43 -30.68
C ALA A 169 1.95 15.16 -29.21
N PHE A 170 1.37 14.00 -28.91
CA PHE A 170 1.14 13.52 -27.55
C PHE A 170 1.51 12.02 -27.44
N LEU A 171 2.21 11.64 -26.38
CA LEU A 171 2.59 10.26 -26.12
C LEU A 171 2.64 9.98 -24.62
N GLU A 172 1.82 9.05 -24.16
CA GLU A 172 1.90 8.43 -22.82
C GLU A 172 2.69 7.13 -22.93
N VAL A 173 3.75 7.00 -22.12
CA VAL A 173 4.63 5.82 -22.09
C VAL A 173 4.62 5.22 -20.71
N ARG A 174 4.44 3.91 -20.64
CA ARG A 174 4.44 3.13 -19.40
C ARG A 174 5.71 2.34 -19.27
N GLY A 175 6.31 2.39 -18.11
CA GLY A 175 7.55 1.70 -17.82
C GLY A 175 7.62 1.19 -16.39
N GLU A 176 8.70 0.48 -16.10
CA GLU A 176 9.04 0.03 -14.77
C GLU A 176 10.38 0.59 -14.35
N VAL A 177 10.43 1.21 -13.17
CA VAL A 177 11.67 1.74 -12.57
C VAL A 177 12.23 0.69 -11.62
N PHE A 178 13.54 0.42 -11.75
CA PHE A 178 14.22 -0.63 -11.00
C PHE A 178 15.64 -0.22 -10.62
N ILE A 179 16.30 -1.03 -9.80
CA ILE A 179 17.73 -0.96 -9.48
C ILE A 179 18.37 -2.24 -9.97
N ARG A 180 19.51 -2.15 -10.66
CA ARG A 180 20.24 -3.33 -11.10
C ARG A 180 20.77 -4.11 -9.90
N PRO A 181 20.65 -5.43 -9.87
CA PRO A 181 21.22 -6.26 -8.81
C PRO A 181 22.70 -6.00 -8.54
N GLU A 182 23.49 -5.70 -9.59
CA GLU A 182 24.92 -5.39 -9.48
C GLU A 182 25.22 -4.06 -8.77
N ASP A 183 24.30 -3.07 -8.84
CA ASP A 183 24.47 -1.76 -8.18
C ASP A 183 24.02 -1.79 -6.71
N PHE A 184 23.20 -2.75 -6.32
CA PHE A 184 22.57 -2.80 -5.01
C PHE A 184 23.55 -2.95 -3.82
N PRO A 185 24.62 -3.78 -3.89
CA PRO A 185 25.64 -3.86 -2.83
C PRO A 185 26.32 -2.52 -2.59
N GLU A 186 26.73 -1.79 -3.64
CA GLU A 186 27.38 -0.48 -3.52
C GLU A 186 26.47 0.55 -2.85
N LEU A 187 25.17 0.54 -3.21
CA LEU A 187 24.17 1.41 -2.58
C LEU A 187 24.07 1.14 -1.07
N ASN A 188 24.10 -0.12 -0.66
CA ASN A 188 24.08 -0.50 0.73
C ASN A 188 25.35 -0.10 1.50
N GLU A 189 26.52 -0.21 0.86
CA GLU A 189 27.77 0.29 1.46
C GLU A 189 27.75 1.81 1.69
N LEU A 190 27.28 2.57 0.69
CA LEU A 190 27.14 4.02 0.81
C LEU A 190 26.17 4.39 1.92
N ARG A 191 25.03 3.70 1.99
CA ARG A 191 24.02 3.90 3.03
C ARG A 191 24.56 3.64 4.44
N GLN A 192 25.36 2.59 4.61
CA GLN A 192 26.00 2.28 5.89
C GLN A 192 27.07 3.31 6.27
N LYS A 193 27.86 3.81 5.31
CA LYS A 193 28.84 4.89 5.52
C LYS A 193 28.17 6.19 5.98
N GLU A 194 26.95 6.45 5.51
CA GLU A 194 26.10 7.58 5.95
C GLU A 194 25.41 7.31 7.31
N GLY A 195 25.61 6.14 7.93
CA GLY A 195 25.02 5.76 9.22
C GLY A 195 23.60 5.22 9.14
N GLY A 196 23.08 4.98 7.92
CA GLY A 196 21.77 4.38 7.70
C GLY A 196 21.78 2.85 7.74
N LYS A 197 20.61 2.25 7.94
CA LYS A 197 20.43 0.79 7.79
C LYS A 197 20.51 0.40 6.30
N PRO A 198 21.06 -0.77 5.97
CA PRO A 198 21.00 -1.30 4.61
C PRO A 198 19.57 -1.37 4.08
N PHE A 199 19.41 -1.20 2.81
CA PHE A 199 18.12 -1.44 2.14
C PHE A 199 17.83 -2.94 2.08
N ALA A 200 16.54 -3.29 2.18
CA ALA A 200 16.12 -4.69 2.26
C ALA A 200 16.21 -5.42 0.91
N ASN A 201 15.77 -4.79 -0.17
CA ASN A 201 15.80 -5.33 -1.53
C ASN A 201 15.81 -4.22 -2.60
N PRO A 202 16.19 -4.52 -3.85
CA PRO A 202 16.22 -3.57 -4.95
C PRO A 202 14.86 -2.91 -5.23
N ARG A 203 13.76 -3.67 -5.25
CA ARG A 203 12.41 -3.18 -5.55
C ARG A 203 11.94 -2.10 -4.57
N ASN A 204 11.96 -2.39 -3.26
CA ASN A 204 11.54 -1.40 -2.25
C ASN A 204 12.46 -0.19 -2.23
N THR A 205 13.74 -0.39 -2.54
CA THR A 205 14.71 0.70 -2.66
C THR A 205 14.41 1.57 -3.87
N ALA A 206 14.00 1.00 -5.00
CA ALA A 206 13.55 1.74 -6.17
C ALA A 206 12.27 2.54 -5.86
N ALA A 207 11.26 1.91 -5.26
CA ALA A 207 10.01 2.57 -4.89
C ALA A 207 10.23 3.74 -3.91
N GLY A 208 11.01 3.52 -2.84
CA GLY A 208 11.39 4.58 -1.92
C GLY A 208 12.36 5.61 -2.53
N GLY A 209 13.16 5.20 -3.52
CA GLY A 209 14.06 6.06 -4.29
C GLY A 209 13.28 7.04 -5.16
N LEU A 210 12.29 6.55 -5.91
CA LEU A 210 11.47 7.36 -6.81
C LEU A 210 10.62 8.40 -6.06
N ARG A 211 10.28 8.13 -4.81
CA ARG A 211 9.49 9.00 -3.92
C ARG A 211 10.36 9.85 -2.96
N GLN A 212 11.62 10.16 -3.29
CA GLN A 212 12.44 11.08 -2.50
C GLN A 212 11.96 12.52 -2.67
N LYS A 213 11.95 13.29 -1.56
CA LYS A 213 11.56 14.72 -1.57
C LYS A 213 12.52 15.58 -2.40
N ASN A 214 13.79 15.19 -2.43
CA ASN A 214 14.83 15.91 -3.16
C ASN A 214 15.32 15.08 -4.37
N PRO A 215 15.20 15.58 -5.60
CA PRO A 215 15.70 14.88 -6.81
C PRO A 215 17.19 14.52 -6.76
N GLU A 216 18.02 15.28 -6.06
CA GLU A 216 19.45 14.93 -5.92
C GLU A 216 19.65 13.64 -5.11
N ASP A 217 18.73 13.28 -4.22
CA ASP A 217 18.78 12.00 -3.50
C ASP A 217 18.30 10.84 -4.38
N VAL A 218 17.45 11.11 -5.38
CA VAL A 218 17.06 10.14 -6.40
C VAL A 218 18.26 9.72 -7.25
N LYS A 219 19.11 10.67 -7.69
CA LYS A 219 20.34 10.38 -8.46
C LYS A 219 21.24 9.37 -7.76
N LYS A 220 21.36 9.47 -6.44
CA LYS A 220 22.20 8.56 -5.63
C LYS A 220 21.70 7.12 -5.64
N ARG A 221 20.44 6.89 -6.03
CA ARG A 221 19.80 5.56 -6.02
C ARG A 221 20.12 4.73 -7.26
N LYS A 222 20.75 5.32 -8.30
CA LYS A 222 21.06 4.64 -9.57
C LYS A 222 19.83 3.97 -10.18
N LEU A 223 18.68 4.66 -10.14
CA LEU A 223 17.44 4.16 -10.71
C LEU A 223 17.58 4.02 -12.23
N ARG A 224 17.06 2.93 -12.75
CA ARG A 224 16.97 2.63 -14.19
C ARG A 224 15.49 2.46 -14.57
N MET A 225 15.17 2.54 -15.85
CA MET A 225 13.81 2.39 -16.36
C MET A 225 13.80 1.60 -17.66
N ILE A 226 12.78 0.79 -17.86
CA ILE A 226 12.46 0.11 -19.11
C ILE A 226 10.98 0.33 -19.45
N CYS A 227 10.71 0.70 -20.70
CA CYS A 227 9.35 0.83 -21.22
C CYS A 227 8.74 -0.55 -21.46
N HIS A 228 7.47 -0.70 -21.05
CA HIS A 228 6.70 -1.92 -21.28
C HIS A 228 5.32 -1.69 -21.91
N GLY A 229 5.01 -0.45 -22.29
CA GLY A 229 3.75 -0.15 -22.95
C GLY A 229 3.60 1.33 -23.30
N ILE A 230 2.54 1.60 -24.03
CA ILE A 230 2.08 2.93 -24.39
C ILE A 230 0.62 3.08 -23.98
N GLY A 231 0.24 4.30 -23.56
CA GLY A 231 -1.13 4.66 -23.25
C GLY A 231 -1.72 5.59 -24.32
N ALA A 232 -2.33 6.70 -23.89
CA ALA A 232 -2.91 7.71 -24.75
C ALA A 232 -1.86 8.34 -25.70
N ARG A 233 -2.25 8.59 -26.94
CA ARG A 233 -1.33 9.12 -27.97
C ARG A 233 -2.06 9.78 -29.13
N GLU A 234 -1.40 10.77 -29.73
CA GLU A 234 -1.88 11.48 -30.93
C GLU A 234 -0.79 11.52 -32.00
N GLY A 235 -1.14 11.09 -33.22
CA GLY A 235 -0.19 11.08 -34.34
C GLY A 235 0.64 9.82 -34.47
N PHE A 236 0.37 8.77 -33.67
CA PHE A 236 1.02 7.46 -33.74
C PHE A 236 -0.01 6.33 -33.53
N THR A 237 -0.07 5.40 -34.48
CA THR A 237 -1.00 4.27 -34.45
C THR A 237 -0.27 3.01 -34.90
N PRO A 238 0.43 2.30 -34.00
CA PRO A 238 1.13 1.07 -34.34
C PRO A 238 0.13 -0.05 -34.66
N GLU A 239 0.48 -0.93 -35.59
CA GLU A 239 -0.29 -2.14 -35.90
C GLU A 239 -0.01 -3.26 -34.91
N THR A 240 1.23 -3.29 -34.37
CA THR A 240 1.68 -4.31 -33.42
C THR A 240 2.33 -3.65 -32.19
N GLN A 241 2.36 -4.41 -31.11
CA GLN A 241 3.08 -4.01 -29.88
C GLN A 241 4.60 -3.97 -30.13
N TRP A 242 5.10 -4.85 -30.97
CA TRP A 242 6.50 -4.86 -31.40
C TRP A 242 6.88 -3.56 -32.13
N GLU A 243 6.08 -3.12 -33.09
CA GLU A 243 6.28 -1.84 -33.77
C GLU A 243 6.32 -0.67 -32.79
N ALA A 244 5.43 -0.69 -31.77
CA ALA A 244 5.44 0.33 -30.73
C ALA A 244 6.79 0.37 -30.02
N TYR A 245 7.38 -0.76 -29.66
CA TYR A 245 8.69 -0.82 -28.99
C TYR A 245 9.84 -0.37 -29.90
N GLU A 246 9.81 -0.74 -31.19
CA GLU A 246 10.79 -0.24 -32.16
C GLU A 246 10.74 1.30 -32.24
N LYS A 247 9.55 1.89 -32.27
CA LYS A 247 9.40 3.35 -32.28
C LYS A 247 9.83 4.01 -30.96
N LEU A 248 9.52 3.42 -29.81
CA LEU A 248 10.04 3.92 -28.55
C LEU A 248 11.58 3.96 -28.53
N ALA A 249 12.22 2.90 -29.04
CA ALA A 249 13.69 2.84 -29.14
C ALA A 249 14.23 3.90 -30.12
N GLU A 250 13.60 4.09 -31.28
CA GLU A 250 13.96 5.12 -32.26
C GLU A 250 13.85 6.54 -31.66
N TRP A 251 12.89 6.77 -30.79
CA TRP A 251 12.73 8.05 -30.09
C TRP A 251 13.67 8.23 -28.87
N GLY A 252 14.49 7.20 -28.59
CA GLY A 252 15.49 7.24 -27.50
C GLY A 252 15.00 6.75 -26.16
N LEU A 253 13.83 6.15 -26.08
CA LEU A 253 13.31 5.54 -24.87
C LEU A 253 13.86 4.11 -24.67
N PRO A 254 14.17 3.69 -23.44
CA PRO A 254 14.74 2.38 -23.16
C PRO A 254 13.66 1.29 -23.30
N VAL A 255 13.94 0.30 -24.13
CA VAL A 255 13.11 -0.90 -24.29
C VAL A 255 13.90 -2.13 -23.86
N SER A 256 13.22 -3.20 -23.46
CA SER A 256 13.88 -4.43 -23.01
C SER A 256 14.57 -5.15 -24.16
N GLU A 257 15.85 -5.48 -24.01
CA GLU A 257 16.58 -6.36 -24.93
C GLU A 257 16.15 -7.84 -24.83
N TYR A 258 15.37 -8.18 -23.81
CA TYR A 258 14.89 -9.54 -23.55
C TYR A 258 13.51 -9.82 -24.19
N THR A 259 12.82 -8.81 -24.71
CA THR A 259 11.55 -8.98 -25.40
C THR A 259 11.73 -9.84 -26.66
N ARG A 260 10.89 -10.85 -26.84
CA ARG A 260 10.90 -11.74 -27.99
C ARG A 260 9.50 -11.92 -28.57
N ARG A 261 9.42 -12.12 -29.88
CA ARG A 261 8.19 -12.56 -30.53
C ARG A 261 8.11 -14.08 -30.47
N ALA A 262 6.91 -14.58 -30.26
CA ALA A 262 6.57 -16.00 -30.30
C ALA A 262 5.35 -16.17 -31.21
N GLU A 263 5.50 -17.04 -32.20
CA GLU A 263 4.44 -17.30 -33.19
C GLU A 263 3.43 -18.35 -32.68
N THR A 264 3.85 -19.20 -31.75
CA THR A 264 3.07 -20.32 -31.25
C THR A 264 2.99 -20.33 -29.71
N ALA A 265 1.99 -21.04 -29.20
CA ALA A 265 1.87 -21.29 -27.76
C ALA A 265 3.06 -22.06 -27.18
N ASP A 266 3.62 -23.00 -27.95
CA ASP A 266 4.77 -23.81 -27.51
C ASP A 266 6.03 -22.94 -27.35
N GLU A 267 6.28 -21.99 -28.25
CA GLU A 267 7.37 -21.01 -28.11
C GLU A 267 7.21 -20.11 -26.88
N VAL A 268 5.97 -19.77 -26.50
CA VAL A 268 5.69 -19.05 -25.24
C VAL A 268 6.08 -19.93 -24.05
N ILE A 269 5.70 -21.20 -24.04
CA ILE A 269 6.04 -22.14 -22.96
C ILE A 269 7.55 -22.40 -22.90
N GLU A 270 8.24 -22.47 -24.02
CA GLU A 270 9.70 -22.57 -24.07
C GLU A 270 10.34 -21.33 -23.40
N ALA A 271 9.84 -20.13 -23.69
CA ALA A 271 10.33 -18.89 -23.05
C ALA A 271 10.05 -18.88 -21.54
N VAL A 272 8.85 -19.34 -21.10
CA VAL A 272 8.53 -19.48 -19.67
C VAL A 272 9.53 -20.41 -18.98
N ASN A 273 9.80 -21.58 -19.55
CA ASN A 273 10.71 -22.57 -18.96
C ASN A 273 12.15 -22.05 -18.95
N TYR A 274 12.62 -21.45 -20.07
CA TYR A 274 13.96 -20.88 -20.16
C TYR A 274 14.21 -19.84 -19.08
N TRP A 275 13.35 -18.86 -18.95
CA TRP A 275 13.50 -17.80 -17.95
C TRP A 275 13.24 -18.27 -16.53
N GLY A 276 12.50 -19.36 -16.33
CA GLY A 276 12.38 -20.02 -15.04
C GLY A 276 13.72 -20.52 -14.48
N GLU A 277 14.61 -20.97 -15.37
CA GLU A 277 15.96 -21.46 -15.01
C GLU A 277 17.02 -20.33 -15.04
N HIS A 278 16.82 -19.26 -15.83
CA HIS A 278 17.80 -18.21 -16.12
C HIS A 278 17.43 -16.84 -15.50
N ARG A 279 16.70 -16.84 -14.37
CA ARG A 279 16.21 -15.59 -13.74
C ARG A 279 17.30 -14.59 -13.41
N ASN A 280 18.50 -15.06 -13.07
CA ASN A 280 19.63 -14.22 -12.66
C ASN A 280 20.45 -13.69 -13.82
N ASP A 281 20.11 -14.03 -15.07
CA ASP A 281 20.86 -13.57 -16.27
C ASP A 281 20.36 -12.22 -16.78
N ALA A 282 19.22 -11.72 -16.22
CA ALA A 282 18.69 -10.40 -16.55
C ALA A 282 19.39 -9.29 -15.80
N ILE A 283 19.42 -8.09 -16.39
CA ILE A 283 19.98 -6.87 -15.76
C ILE A 283 19.13 -6.33 -14.60
N HIS A 284 17.99 -6.90 -14.35
CA HIS A 284 17.04 -6.54 -13.29
C HIS A 284 16.47 -7.78 -12.62
N GLU A 285 15.94 -7.65 -11.42
CA GLU A 285 15.15 -8.71 -10.80
C GLU A 285 13.85 -8.93 -11.58
N MET A 286 13.34 -10.16 -11.56
CA MET A 286 12.10 -10.54 -12.22
C MET A 286 11.33 -11.56 -11.38
N ASP A 287 10.02 -11.38 -11.29
CA ASP A 287 9.11 -12.30 -10.59
C ASP A 287 8.28 -13.16 -11.54
N GLY A 288 8.47 -12.99 -12.86
CA GLY A 288 7.70 -13.69 -13.87
C GLY A 288 8.05 -13.37 -15.31
N LEU A 289 7.17 -13.83 -16.21
CA LEU A 289 7.17 -13.51 -17.63
C LEU A 289 5.81 -12.91 -17.99
N VAL A 290 5.79 -11.81 -18.74
CA VAL A 290 4.56 -11.23 -19.29
C VAL A 290 4.40 -11.70 -20.73
N VAL A 291 3.21 -12.19 -21.06
CA VAL A 291 2.83 -12.57 -22.43
C VAL A 291 1.76 -11.61 -22.91
N LYS A 292 1.96 -11.04 -24.10
CA LYS A 292 1.04 -10.10 -24.73
C LYS A 292 0.69 -10.55 -26.14
N VAL A 293 -0.54 -10.37 -26.55
CA VAL A 293 -0.93 -10.48 -27.96
C VAL A 293 -0.29 -9.33 -28.73
N ASP A 294 0.46 -9.61 -29.80
CA ASP A 294 1.24 -8.60 -30.53
C ASP A 294 0.35 -7.66 -31.37
N SER A 295 -0.74 -8.17 -31.97
CA SER A 295 -1.64 -7.38 -32.80
C SER A 295 -2.48 -6.38 -31.96
N VAL A 296 -2.33 -5.08 -32.22
CA VAL A 296 -3.12 -4.03 -31.56
C VAL A 296 -4.61 -4.12 -31.90
N ALA A 297 -4.96 -4.62 -33.08
CA ALA A 297 -6.36 -4.85 -33.47
C ALA A 297 -7.00 -5.94 -32.60
N GLU A 298 -6.28 -7.06 -32.39
CA GLU A 298 -6.73 -8.15 -31.52
C GLU A 298 -6.75 -7.73 -30.02
N GLN A 299 -5.79 -6.93 -29.57
CA GLN A 299 -5.82 -6.34 -28.23
C GLN A 299 -7.12 -5.56 -27.97
N ARG A 300 -7.54 -4.73 -28.94
CA ARG A 300 -8.78 -3.97 -28.87
C ARG A 300 -10.01 -4.88 -28.88
N ALA A 301 -10.00 -5.94 -29.68
CA ALA A 301 -11.11 -6.90 -29.78
C ALA A 301 -11.29 -7.70 -28.47
N LEU A 302 -10.20 -8.11 -27.84
CA LEU A 302 -10.20 -8.82 -26.55
C LEU A 302 -10.62 -7.88 -25.40
N GLY A 303 -10.23 -6.60 -25.49
CA GLY A 303 -10.54 -5.59 -24.49
C GLY A 303 -9.92 -5.87 -23.13
N ALA A 304 -10.56 -5.35 -22.09
CA ALA A 304 -10.09 -5.44 -20.71
C ALA A 304 -11.24 -5.70 -19.73
N THR A 305 -10.90 -6.17 -18.56
CA THR A 305 -11.75 -6.14 -17.36
C THR A 305 -11.65 -4.76 -16.67
N SER A 306 -12.32 -4.56 -15.56
CA SER A 306 -12.10 -3.36 -14.75
C SER A 306 -10.67 -3.24 -14.20
N ARG A 307 -9.91 -4.34 -14.14
CA ARG A 307 -8.59 -4.42 -13.52
C ARG A 307 -7.46 -4.71 -14.51
N ALA A 308 -7.65 -5.60 -15.45
CA ALA A 308 -6.58 -6.15 -16.30
C ALA A 308 -7.00 -6.28 -17.76
N PRO A 309 -6.07 -6.11 -18.72
CA PRO A 309 -6.31 -6.41 -20.12
C PRO A 309 -6.46 -7.92 -20.31
N ARG A 310 -7.37 -8.33 -21.23
CA ARG A 310 -7.53 -9.76 -21.58
C ARG A 310 -6.48 -10.24 -22.57
N TRP A 311 -5.76 -9.34 -23.19
CA TRP A 311 -4.72 -9.59 -24.20
C TRP A 311 -3.30 -9.68 -23.60
N ALA A 312 -3.15 -9.54 -22.28
CA ALA A 312 -1.89 -9.70 -21.58
C ALA A 312 -2.08 -10.50 -20.30
N ILE A 313 -1.09 -11.32 -19.95
CA ILE A 313 -1.08 -12.18 -18.77
C ILE A 313 0.33 -12.24 -18.18
N ALA A 314 0.44 -12.36 -16.87
CA ALA A 314 1.71 -12.58 -16.19
C ALA A 314 1.82 -14.03 -15.71
N TYR A 315 2.83 -14.75 -16.17
CA TYR A 315 3.24 -16.01 -15.57
C TYR A 315 4.14 -15.73 -14.39
N LYS A 316 3.72 -16.05 -13.19
CA LYS A 316 4.52 -15.87 -11.98
C LYS A 316 5.29 -17.12 -11.61
N TYR A 317 6.59 -16.96 -11.38
CA TYR A 317 7.43 -18.05 -10.93
C TYR A 317 7.25 -18.28 -9.42
N PRO A 318 7.42 -19.54 -8.95
CA PRO A 318 7.47 -19.79 -7.52
C PRO A 318 8.67 -19.05 -6.88
N PRO A 319 8.56 -18.59 -5.62
CA PRO A 319 9.65 -17.98 -4.88
C PRO A 319 10.88 -18.90 -4.80
N GLN A 320 12.08 -18.30 -4.85
CA GLN A 320 13.31 -19.05 -4.68
C GLN A 320 13.46 -19.53 -3.23
N GLU A 321 13.81 -20.81 -3.06
CA GLU A 321 14.09 -21.42 -1.77
C GLU A 321 15.58 -21.74 -1.67
N VAL A 322 16.17 -21.42 -0.52
CA VAL A 322 17.59 -21.72 -0.21
C VAL A 322 17.69 -22.36 1.17
N THR A 323 18.78 -23.07 1.41
CA THR A 323 19.06 -23.63 2.72
C THR A 323 20.19 -22.88 3.41
N THR A 324 20.06 -22.69 4.72
CA THR A 324 21.09 -22.07 5.55
C THR A 324 21.04 -22.59 6.99
N LYS A 325 22.05 -22.30 7.78
CA LYS A 325 22.13 -22.70 9.19
C LYS A 325 21.31 -21.75 10.07
N LEU A 326 20.47 -22.31 10.95
CA LEU A 326 19.75 -21.58 11.99
C LEU A 326 20.65 -21.47 13.23
N ASN A 327 21.29 -20.32 13.40
CA ASN A 327 22.25 -20.11 14.48
C ASN A 327 21.56 -19.90 15.83
N ASP A 328 20.44 -19.15 15.85
CA ASP A 328 19.65 -18.93 17.06
C ASP A 328 18.19 -18.56 16.71
N ILE A 329 17.31 -18.54 17.70
CA ILE A 329 15.96 -17.98 17.63
C ILE A 329 15.84 -16.95 18.74
N GLU A 330 15.62 -15.70 18.35
CA GLU A 330 15.42 -14.59 19.26
C GLU A 330 13.97 -14.09 19.22
N VAL A 331 13.57 -13.26 20.19
CA VAL A 331 12.21 -12.70 20.29
C VAL A 331 12.29 -11.18 20.29
N SER A 332 11.70 -10.56 19.28
CA SER A 332 11.51 -9.12 19.20
C SER A 332 10.17 -8.70 19.80
N VAL A 333 10.11 -7.47 20.33
CA VAL A 333 8.89 -6.91 20.92
C VAL A 333 8.54 -5.62 20.16
N GLY A 334 7.45 -5.68 19.41
CA GLY A 334 6.97 -4.54 18.61
C GLY A 334 6.16 -3.51 19.41
N ARG A 335 5.75 -2.41 18.77
CA ARG A 335 5.06 -1.25 19.40
C ARG A 335 3.79 -1.61 20.17
N THR A 336 3.10 -2.68 19.80
CA THR A 336 1.87 -3.17 20.47
C THR A 336 2.15 -4.26 21.50
N GLY A 337 3.42 -4.44 21.86
CA GLY A 337 3.87 -5.46 22.80
C GLY A 337 3.97 -6.87 22.22
N ARG A 338 3.56 -7.14 20.98
CA ARG A 338 3.65 -8.47 20.36
C ARG A 338 5.08 -8.96 20.38
N ALA A 339 5.29 -10.12 21.01
CA ALA A 339 6.57 -10.79 21.14
C ALA A 339 6.69 -11.84 20.02
N THR A 340 7.46 -11.52 18.99
CA THR A 340 7.56 -12.31 17.76
C THR A 340 8.90 -13.02 17.69
N PRO A 341 8.94 -14.36 17.60
CA PRO A 341 10.18 -15.09 17.37
C PRO A 341 10.66 -14.90 15.94
N PHE A 342 11.96 -14.75 15.78
CA PHE A 342 12.63 -14.72 14.49
C PHE A 342 13.91 -15.55 14.50
N ALA A 343 14.24 -16.12 13.36
CA ALA A 343 15.43 -16.89 13.14
C ALA A 343 16.64 -15.97 12.91
N VAL A 344 17.74 -16.24 13.60
CA VAL A 344 19.08 -15.70 13.33
C VAL A 344 19.82 -16.73 12.49
N LEU A 345 20.11 -16.39 11.24
CA LEU A 345 20.61 -17.29 10.22
C LEU A 345 22.09 -17.04 9.92
N GLU A 346 22.80 -18.06 9.47
CA GLU A 346 24.01 -17.84 8.72
C GLU A 346 23.62 -17.08 7.44
N PRO A 347 24.31 -15.94 7.13
CA PRO A 347 23.92 -15.11 6.00
C PRO A 347 23.89 -15.90 4.69
N VAL A 348 22.77 -15.84 3.97
CA VAL A 348 22.56 -16.54 2.72
C VAL A 348 21.95 -15.58 1.68
N PHE A 349 22.38 -15.72 0.43
CA PHE A 349 21.85 -14.92 -0.67
C PHE A 349 20.60 -15.60 -1.23
N VAL A 350 19.48 -14.85 -1.30
CA VAL A 350 18.21 -15.32 -1.87
C VAL A 350 17.44 -14.15 -2.45
N SER A 351 16.90 -14.31 -3.67
CA SER A 351 16.12 -13.31 -4.40
C SER A 351 16.73 -11.89 -4.24
N GLY A 352 17.95 -11.70 -4.78
CA GLY A 352 18.61 -10.39 -4.89
C GLY A 352 19.15 -9.75 -3.61
N SER A 353 19.03 -10.38 -2.41
CA SER A 353 19.65 -9.83 -1.20
C SER A 353 20.16 -10.89 -0.24
N THR A 354 21.08 -10.48 0.64
CA THR A 354 21.58 -11.34 1.71
C THR A 354 20.64 -11.30 2.90
N VAL A 355 20.16 -12.48 3.30
CA VAL A 355 19.25 -12.70 4.42
C VAL A 355 20.05 -13.27 5.59
N SER A 356 19.99 -12.62 6.76
CA SER A 356 20.57 -13.07 8.03
C SER A 356 19.53 -13.24 9.13
N MET A 357 18.28 -12.80 8.89
CA MET A 357 17.15 -12.94 9.81
C MET A 357 15.89 -13.28 9.02
N ALA A 358 15.05 -14.15 9.59
CA ALA A 358 13.79 -14.55 8.96
C ALA A 358 12.68 -14.70 10.00
N THR A 359 11.43 -14.38 9.64
CA THR A 359 10.33 -14.51 10.59
C THR A 359 10.00 -15.97 10.89
N LEU A 360 9.56 -16.21 12.11
CA LEU A 360 8.97 -17.47 12.59
C LEU A 360 7.51 -17.24 13.04
N HIS A 361 6.98 -16.06 12.79
CA HIS A 361 5.60 -15.63 13.01
C HIS A 361 5.15 -15.63 14.48
N ASN A 362 5.10 -16.80 15.14
CA ASN A 362 4.74 -16.96 16.54
C ASN A 362 5.26 -18.28 17.11
N GLN A 363 5.14 -18.49 18.43
CA GLN A 363 5.63 -19.69 19.09
C GLN A 363 4.97 -21.00 18.62
N HIS A 364 3.71 -20.94 18.20
CA HIS A 364 2.99 -22.11 17.70
C HIS A 364 3.53 -22.56 16.35
N GLU A 365 3.89 -21.58 15.50
CA GLU A 365 4.51 -21.84 14.20
C GLU A 365 5.92 -22.44 14.35
N VAL A 366 6.72 -21.97 15.32
CA VAL A 366 8.02 -22.60 15.62
C VAL A 366 7.84 -24.10 15.95
N LYS A 367 6.86 -24.41 16.83
CA LYS A 367 6.55 -25.80 17.18
C LYS A 367 5.97 -26.59 16.01
N ARG A 368 5.04 -25.99 15.25
CA ARG A 368 4.40 -26.62 14.08
C ARG A 368 5.41 -26.97 13.00
N LYS A 369 6.33 -26.06 12.73
CA LYS A 369 7.42 -26.27 11.76
C LYS A 369 8.48 -27.22 12.28
N GLY A 370 8.56 -27.47 13.58
CA GLY A 370 9.49 -28.38 14.21
C GLY A 370 10.95 -27.97 14.06
N VAL A 371 11.22 -26.66 13.94
CA VAL A 371 12.58 -26.11 13.81
C VAL A 371 13.28 -26.10 15.17
N MET A 372 14.57 -26.44 15.17
CA MET A 372 15.45 -26.43 16.33
C MET A 372 16.66 -25.53 16.06
N ILE A 373 17.15 -24.86 17.08
CA ILE A 373 18.37 -24.07 16.98
C ILE A 373 19.54 -25.00 16.65
N GLY A 374 20.28 -24.67 15.59
CA GLY A 374 21.31 -25.55 15.04
C GLY A 374 20.87 -26.32 13.81
N ASP A 375 19.58 -26.29 13.41
CA ASP A 375 19.11 -26.91 12.17
C ASP A 375 19.72 -26.26 10.92
N THR A 376 19.81 -27.04 9.86
CA THR A 376 19.77 -26.48 8.51
C THR A 376 18.31 -26.26 8.15
N VAL A 377 17.94 -25.04 7.78
CA VAL A 377 16.55 -24.65 7.50
C VAL A 377 16.38 -24.19 6.05
N VAL A 378 15.20 -24.45 5.51
CA VAL A 378 14.81 -23.90 4.21
C VAL A 378 14.25 -22.49 4.46
N VAL A 379 14.76 -21.52 3.71
CA VAL A 379 14.39 -20.11 3.77
C VAL A 379 13.95 -19.67 2.40
N ARG A 380 12.88 -18.89 2.33
CA ARG A 380 12.48 -18.16 1.14
C ARG A 380 12.17 -16.71 1.51
N LYS A 381 12.14 -15.85 0.53
CA LYS A 381 11.48 -14.57 0.67
C LYS A 381 10.04 -14.71 0.23
N ALA A 382 9.16 -14.62 1.18
CA ALA A 382 7.74 -14.58 0.93
C ALA A 382 7.40 -13.28 0.20
N GLY A 383 6.85 -13.41 -1.04
CA GLY A 383 6.61 -12.28 -1.95
C GLY A 383 7.88 -11.50 -2.30
N GLU A 384 9.02 -12.20 -2.36
CA GLU A 384 10.35 -11.63 -2.62
C GLU A 384 10.81 -10.52 -1.65
N ILE A 385 10.06 -10.28 -0.58
CA ILE A 385 10.27 -9.19 0.38
C ILE A 385 10.64 -9.70 1.76
N ILE A 386 9.78 -10.52 2.39
CA ILE A 386 9.90 -10.91 3.81
C ILE A 386 10.54 -12.29 3.92
N PRO A 387 11.76 -12.40 4.48
CA PRO A 387 12.36 -13.70 4.71
C PRO A 387 11.57 -14.50 5.75
N GLU A 388 11.23 -15.72 5.42
CA GLU A 388 10.59 -16.68 6.34
C GLU A 388 11.30 -18.03 6.34
N VAL A 389 11.27 -18.71 7.47
CA VAL A 389 11.72 -20.09 7.59
C VAL A 389 10.54 -21.01 7.28
N LEU A 390 10.69 -21.87 6.28
CA LEU A 390 9.67 -22.86 5.92
C LEU A 390 9.69 -24.06 6.87
N GLY A 391 10.88 -24.59 7.17
CA GLY A 391 11.06 -25.74 8.03
C GLY A 391 12.51 -26.22 8.06
N PRO A 392 12.82 -27.25 8.86
CA PRO A 392 14.14 -27.86 8.91
C PRO A 392 14.36 -28.84 7.77
N VAL A 393 15.61 -29.00 7.36
CA VAL A 393 16.08 -30.17 6.60
C VAL A 393 16.45 -31.26 7.61
N ALA A 394 15.44 -32.00 8.06
CA ALA A 394 15.59 -32.92 9.21
C ALA A 394 16.66 -34.00 9.00
N ASP A 395 16.91 -34.43 7.77
CA ASP A 395 17.91 -35.42 7.40
C ASP A 395 19.36 -34.93 7.63
N LEU A 396 19.57 -33.64 7.82
CA LEU A 396 20.87 -33.02 8.12
C LEU A 396 21.13 -32.82 9.60
N ARG A 397 20.22 -33.26 10.47
CA ARG A 397 20.43 -33.23 11.94
C ARG A 397 21.48 -34.20 12.37
N ASP A 398 22.39 -33.73 13.24
CA ASP A 398 23.48 -34.51 13.80
C ASP A 398 23.34 -34.79 15.32
N GLY A 399 22.24 -34.31 15.93
CA GLY A 399 21.93 -34.48 17.35
C GLY A 399 22.48 -33.37 18.24
N THR A 400 23.07 -32.32 17.69
CA THR A 400 23.55 -31.14 18.44
C THR A 400 22.49 -30.04 18.51
N GLU A 401 21.37 -30.22 17.79
CA GLU A 401 20.27 -29.26 17.72
C GLU A 401 19.56 -29.16 19.08
N ARG A 402 19.12 -27.96 19.42
CA ARG A 402 18.41 -27.69 20.68
C ARG A 402 17.04 -27.08 20.42
N GLU A 403 16.07 -27.50 21.24
CA GLU A 403 14.72 -26.95 21.18
C GLU A 403 14.71 -25.46 21.58
N PHE A 404 13.94 -24.64 20.87
CA PHE A 404 13.69 -23.26 21.26
C PHE A 404 12.66 -23.21 22.39
N VAL A 405 13.04 -22.57 23.50
CA VAL A 405 12.13 -22.31 24.61
C VAL A 405 11.66 -20.87 24.53
N TYR A 406 10.37 -20.69 24.29
CA TYR A 406 9.78 -19.37 24.24
C TYR A 406 9.85 -18.68 25.60
N PRO A 407 10.30 -17.40 25.71
CA PRO A 407 10.49 -16.75 26.99
C PRO A 407 9.15 -16.51 27.71
N GLU A 408 9.11 -16.75 29.00
CA GLU A 408 7.95 -16.41 29.83
C GLU A 408 7.82 -14.91 30.08
N ASN A 409 8.95 -14.21 30.06
CA ASN A 409 9.04 -12.77 30.32
C ASN A 409 9.54 -12.02 29.09
N CYS A 410 9.12 -10.77 28.98
CA CYS A 410 9.61 -9.86 27.94
C CYS A 410 11.14 -9.78 27.98
N PRO A 411 11.85 -10.08 26.88
CA PRO A 411 13.31 -10.08 26.86
C PRO A 411 13.92 -8.69 27.11
N VAL A 412 13.14 -7.62 27.00
CA VAL A 412 13.62 -6.24 27.15
C VAL A 412 13.32 -5.66 28.52
N CYS A 413 12.08 -5.81 29.04
CA CYS A 413 11.69 -5.18 30.31
C CYS A 413 11.42 -6.18 31.45
N GLY A 414 11.52 -7.49 31.20
CA GLY A 414 11.33 -8.54 32.21
C GLY A 414 9.87 -8.78 32.65
N THR A 415 8.90 -8.02 32.12
CA THR A 415 7.49 -8.20 32.46
C THR A 415 6.95 -9.50 31.88
N LYS A 416 6.15 -10.24 32.65
CA LYS A 416 5.58 -11.51 32.21
C LYS A 416 4.73 -11.33 30.94
N LEU A 417 5.00 -12.13 29.92
CA LEU A 417 4.23 -12.15 28.67
C LEU A 417 2.87 -12.82 28.89
N ALA A 418 1.85 -12.32 28.21
CA ALA A 418 0.50 -12.87 28.26
C ALA A 418 -0.20 -12.74 26.90
N PRO A 419 -1.12 -13.65 26.52
CA PRO A 419 -1.99 -13.44 25.37
C PRO A 419 -2.97 -12.29 25.66
N ALA A 420 -3.37 -11.56 24.62
CA ALA A 420 -4.34 -10.46 24.77
C ALA A 420 -5.75 -10.99 25.11
N LYS A 421 -6.09 -12.18 24.58
CA LYS A 421 -7.34 -12.92 24.87
C LYS A 421 -6.98 -14.39 25.05
N GLU A 422 -7.78 -15.13 25.80
CA GLU A 422 -7.62 -16.57 25.93
C GLU A 422 -7.70 -17.24 24.55
N GLY A 423 -6.69 -18.06 24.22
CA GLY A 423 -6.57 -18.69 22.89
C GLY A 423 -5.85 -17.88 21.82
N ASP A 424 -5.42 -16.64 22.11
CA ASP A 424 -4.61 -15.85 21.17
C ASP A 424 -3.23 -16.49 20.95
N ALA A 425 -2.86 -16.69 19.69
CA ALA A 425 -1.57 -17.23 19.31
C ALA A 425 -0.41 -16.26 19.61
N ASP A 426 -0.72 -14.96 19.67
CA ASP A 426 0.25 -13.90 19.90
C ASP A 426 0.36 -13.54 21.38
N TRP A 427 1.53 -13.78 21.94
CA TRP A 427 1.85 -13.34 23.28
C TRP A 427 2.41 -11.92 23.26
N ARG A 428 2.08 -11.13 24.29
CA ARG A 428 2.40 -9.71 24.37
C ARG A 428 3.00 -9.32 25.70
N CYS A 429 3.85 -8.31 25.66
CA CYS A 429 4.31 -7.61 26.85
C CYS A 429 3.23 -6.60 27.30
N PRO A 430 2.59 -6.78 28.47
CA PRO A 430 1.53 -5.88 28.94
C PRO A 430 2.05 -4.55 29.49
N ASN A 431 3.37 -4.38 29.64
CA ASN A 431 3.97 -3.10 30.03
C ASN A 431 3.97 -2.13 28.84
N THR A 432 2.79 -1.61 28.48
CA THR A 432 2.61 -0.76 27.31
C THR A 432 3.26 0.61 27.45
N ARG A 433 3.33 1.18 28.67
CA ARG A 433 3.84 2.53 28.90
C ARG A 433 5.36 2.59 28.85
N SER A 434 6.04 1.77 29.65
CA SER A 434 7.46 1.94 29.96
C SER A 434 8.37 0.82 29.42
N CYS A 435 7.85 -0.16 28.65
CA CYS A 435 8.72 -1.12 27.98
C CYS A 435 9.57 -0.41 26.92
N PRO A 436 10.91 -0.37 27.06
CA PRO A 436 11.77 0.36 26.15
C PRO A 436 11.61 -0.05 24.67
N ALA A 437 11.40 -1.34 24.41
CA ALA A 437 11.17 -1.83 23.04
C ALA A 437 9.87 -1.29 22.43
N GLN A 438 8.79 -1.29 23.20
CA GLN A 438 7.50 -0.76 22.75
C GLN A 438 7.57 0.76 22.53
N LEU A 439 8.16 1.48 23.47
CA LEU A 439 8.31 2.93 23.39
C LEU A 439 9.21 3.32 22.20
N ALA A 440 10.35 2.66 22.00
CA ALA A 440 11.24 2.96 20.86
C ALA A 440 10.51 2.79 19.53
N THR A 441 9.81 1.66 19.36
CA THR A 441 9.05 1.41 18.12
C THR A 441 7.82 2.32 17.95
N ARG A 442 7.21 2.82 19.03
CA ARG A 442 6.17 3.85 18.93
C ARG A 442 6.75 5.19 18.52
N LEU A 443 7.90 5.61 19.07
CA LEU A 443 8.59 6.85 18.65
C LEU A 443 9.01 6.79 17.16
N GLU A 444 9.51 5.65 16.69
CA GLU A 444 9.78 5.46 15.26
C GLU A 444 8.51 5.59 14.42
N TYR A 445 7.41 5.02 14.88
CA TYR A 445 6.13 5.10 14.18
C TYR A 445 5.58 6.52 14.16
N ILE A 446 5.66 7.25 15.27
CA ILE A 446 5.31 8.67 15.36
C ILE A 446 6.11 9.50 14.37
N ALA A 447 7.40 9.19 14.20
CA ALA A 447 8.29 9.88 13.28
C ALA A 447 8.13 9.42 11.81
N SER A 448 7.39 8.35 11.55
CA SER A 448 7.23 7.80 10.19
C SER A 448 6.48 8.77 9.26
N ARG A 449 6.65 8.57 7.95
CA ARG A 449 5.97 9.36 6.90
C ARG A 449 4.45 9.29 6.98
N GLY A 450 3.91 8.16 7.44
CA GLY A 450 2.47 7.97 7.64
C GLY A 450 1.89 8.67 8.87
N ALA A 451 2.73 9.23 9.75
CA ALA A 451 2.34 10.01 10.92
C ALA A 451 2.92 11.44 10.81
N PHE A 452 3.79 11.86 11.71
CA PHE A 452 4.32 13.23 11.71
C PHE A 452 5.45 13.52 10.71
N ASP A 453 6.02 12.51 10.05
CA ASP A 453 7.15 12.65 9.11
C ASP A 453 8.36 13.41 9.70
N ILE A 454 8.77 13.03 10.90
CA ILE A 454 9.88 13.64 11.63
C ILE A 454 11.18 12.98 11.20
N GLU A 455 11.96 13.65 10.35
CA GLU A 455 13.29 13.18 9.98
C GLU A 455 14.26 13.24 11.19
N ALA A 456 15.30 12.44 11.14
CA ALA A 456 16.32 12.28 12.19
C ALA A 456 15.84 11.60 13.49
N LEU A 457 14.60 11.13 13.59
CA LEU A 457 14.12 10.29 14.69
C LEU A 457 13.86 8.86 14.19
N GLY A 458 14.91 8.08 14.01
CA GLY A 458 14.84 6.65 13.71
C GLY A 458 15.14 5.79 14.96
N GLU A 459 15.25 4.47 14.78
CA GLU A 459 15.45 3.49 15.84
C GLU A 459 16.58 3.86 16.83
N LYS A 460 17.80 4.17 16.32
CA LYS A 460 18.94 4.53 17.17
C LYS A 460 18.67 5.77 18.02
N GLY A 461 18.04 6.80 17.40
CA GLY A 461 17.68 8.03 18.11
C GLY A 461 16.63 7.79 19.18
N ALA A 462 15.58 7.03 18.87
CA ALA A 462 14.52 6.68 19.82
C ALA A 462 15.09 5.86 20.99
N GLN A 463 15.89 4.84 20.73
CA GLN A 463 16.53 4.01 21.77
C GLN A 463 17.45 4.83 22.68
N ASP A 464 18.25 5.73 22.10
CA ASP A 464 19.19 6.57 22.86
C ASP A 464 18.47 7.62 23.72
N LEU A 465 17.40 8.25 23.21
CA LEU A 465 16.59 9.20 23.99
C LEU A 465 15.91 8.52 25.20
N ILE A 466 15.53 7.24 25.07
CA ILE A 466 14.99 6.46 26.17
C ILE A 466 16.10 6.06 27.14
N ALA A 467 17.22 5.52 26.64
CA ALA A 467 18.33 5.06 27.45
C ALA A 467 19.00 6.18 28.25
N SER A 468 19.04 7.40 27.68
CA SER A 468 19.57 8.60 28.39
C SER A 468 18.57 9.23 29.37
N GLY A 469 17.33 8.68 29.48
CA GLY A 469 16.29 9.21 30.36
C GLY A 469 15.70 10.55 29.89
N VAL A 470 15.91 10.93 28.65
CA VAL A 470 15.32 12.15 28.05
C VAL A 470 13.83 11.97 27.82
N LEU A 471 13.43 10.79 27.30
CA LEU A 471 12.03 10.42 27.10
C LEU A 471 11.66 9.20 27.96
N GLU A 472 10.66 9.36 28.82
CA GLU A 472 10.04 8.29 29.60
C GLU A 472 8.79 7.71 28.92
N ASP A 473 8.12 8.54 28.12
CA ASP A 473 7.00 8.22 27.24
C ASP A 473 6.94 9.24 26.08
N GLU A 474 5.94 9.14 25.23
CA GLU A 474 5.77 9.99 24.04
C GLU A 474 5.34 11.42 24.36
N ALA A 475 4.82 11.68 25.55
CA ALA A 475 4.19 12.96 25.90
C ALA A 475 5.15 14.14 25.70
N LYS A 476 6.42 13.99 26.11
CA LYS A 476 7.41 15.08 26.04
C LYS A 476 8.13 15.20 24.69
N LEU A 477 7.73 14.47 23.67
CA LEU A 477 8.41 14.48 22.38
C LEU A 477 8.52 15.88 21.77
N PHE A 478 7.44 16.65 21.81
CA PHE A 478 7.39 18.01 21.25
C PHE A 478 7.96 19.09 22.19
N ASP A 479 8.28 18.75 23.42
CA ASP A 479 8.93 19.64 24.39
C ASP A 479 10.47 19.48 24.40
N LEU A 480 11.04 18.65 23.54
CA LEU A 480 12.48 18.43 23.47
C LEU A 480 13.23 19.73 23.17
N THR A 481 14.29 19.96 23.95
CA THR A 481 15.17 21.12 23.83
C THR A 481 16.60 20.72 23.44
N GLU A 482 17.44 21.69 23.05
CA GLU A 482 18.87 21.43 22.82
C GLU A 482 19.55 20.88 24.10
N ASP A 483 19.16 21.34 25.29
CA ASP A 483 19.75 20.85 26.55
C ASP A 483 19.37 19.41 26.86
N ASP A 484 18.20 18.97 26.42
CA ASP A 484 17.80 17.56 26.51
C ASP A 484 18.63 16.71 25.53
N LEU A 485 18.80 17.18 24.31
CA LEU A 485 19.59 16.46 23.30
C LEU A 485 21.08 16.35 23.65
N LYS A 486 21.63 17.25 24.48
CA LYS A 486 23.01 17.16 25.00
C LYS A 486 23.21 15.93 25.91
N LYS A 487 22.14 15.33 26.44
CA LYS A 487 22.19 14.08 27.21
C LYS A 487 22.29 12.84 26.30
N SER A 488 21.99 12.98 25.02
CA SER A 488 21.93 11.92 24.04
C SER A 488 23.30 11.73 23.35
N SER A 489 23.79 10.51 23.28
CA SER A 489 25.02 10.18 22.57
C SER A 489 24.87 10.25 21.03
N VAL A 490 23.65 10.07 20.54
CA VAL A 490 23.32 10.10 19.10
C VAL A 490 23.25 11.54 18.58
N TYR A 491 22.74 12.48 19.39
CA TYR A 491 22.49 13.85 18.97
C TYR A 491 23.55 14.86 19.43
N THR A 492 24.60 14.39 20.13
CA THR A 492 25.67 15.24 20.67
C THR A 492 27.01 14.93 20.01
N ARG A 493 27.80 15.97 19.76
CA ARG A 493 29.20 15.84 19.31
C ARG A 493 30.11 15.59 20.52
N LYS A 494 31.38 15.21 20.23
CA LYS A 494 32.41 14.98 21.23
C LYS A 494 32.73 16.22 22.09
N ASP A 495 32.43 17.42 21.59
CA ASP A 495 32.61 18.69 22.29
C ASP A 495 31.42 19.05 23.20
N GLY A 496 30.40 18.21 23.29
CA GLY A 496 29.22 18.42 24.11
C GLY A 496 28.10 19.25 23.45
N GLU A 497 28.30 19.71 22.22
CA GLU A 497 27.30 20.47 21.48
C GLU A 497 26.42 19.58 20.63
N VAL A 498 25.15 20.02 20.40
CA VAL A 498 24.19 19.30 19.56
C VAL A 498 24.69 19.23 18.11
N ASN A 499 24.68 18.04 17.56
CA ASN A 499 25.14 17.81 16.17
C ASN A 499 24.06 18.19 15.12
N ALA A 500 24.39 18.02 13.82
CA ALA A 500 23.48 18.36 12.74
C ALA A 500 22.16 17.57 12.79
N SER A 501 22.20 16.28 13.16
CA SER A 501 21.01 15.43 13.28
C SER A 501 20.11 15.89 14.42
N GLY A 502 20.66 16.31 15.55
CA GLY A 502 19.89 16.87 16.67
C GLY A 502 19.20 18.19 16.31
N LYS A 503 19.92 19.09 15.61
CA LYS A 503 19.32 20.34 15.10
C LYS A 503 18.22 20.08 14.08
N LYS A 504 18.43 19.09 13.19
CA LYS A 504 17.43 18.65 12.24
C LYS A 504 16.18 18.08 12.93
N LEU A 505 16.38 17.27 13.98
CA LEU A 505 15.27 16.74 14.78
C LEU A 505 14.41 17.86 15.37
N LEU A 506 15.02 18.85 16.04
CA LEU A 506 14.28 19.97 16.64
C LEU A 506 13.54 20.79 15.58
N ALA A 507 14.14 21.05 14.44
CA ALA A 507 13.48 21.76 13.34
C ALA A 507 12.29 20.98 12.77
N ASN A 508 12.41 19.65 12.64
CA ASN A 508 11.30 18.80 12.16
C ASN A 508 10.18 18.70 13.19
N LEU A 509 10.48 18.65 14.49
CA LEU A 509 9.46 18.69 15.54
C LEU A 509 8.66 20.00 15.49
N GLU A 510 9.30 21.14 15.22
CA GLU A 510 8.62 22.42 15.05
C GLU A 510 7.67 22.41 13.84
N THR A 511 8.11 21.85 12.72
CA THR A 511 7.27 21.68 11.53
C THR A 511 6.10 20.73 11.81
N ALA A 512 6.37 19.62 12.48
CA ALA A 512 5.39 18.56 12.77
C ALA A 512 4.25 19.02 13.69
N ARG A 513 4.42 20.11 14.46
CA ARG A 513 3.33 20.69 15.25
C ARG A 513 2.15 21.15 14.41
N ASN A 514 2.39 21.53 13.17
CA ASN A 514 1.36 21.96 12.22
C ASN A 514 0.85 20.82 11.33
N ALA A 515 1.06 19.58 11.72
CA ALA A 515 0.56 18.44 10.96
C ALA A 515 -0.97 18.32 11.04
N ASP A 516 -1.59 17.83 9.99
CA ASP A 516 -3.03 17.60 9.91
C ASP A 516 -3.55 16.71 11.06
N LEU A 517 -4.77 16.93 11.50
CA LEU A 517 -5.40 16.19 12.61
C LEU A 517 -5.34 14.67 12.39
N TRP A 518 -5.54 14.19 11.17
CA TRP A 518 -5.49 12.74 10.90
C TRP A 518 -4.10 12.14 11.16
N ARG A 519 -3.02 12.90 10.92
CA ARG A 519 -1.64 12.48 11.22
C ARG A 519 -1.40 12.35 12.72
N VAL A 520 -1.97 13.27 13.49
CA VAL A 520 -1.96 13.20 14.96
C VAL A 520 -2.66 11.93 15.43
N ILE A 521 -3.85 11.62 14.89
CA ILE A 521 -4.59 10.41 15.23
C ILE A 521 -3.79 9.14 14.90
N VAL A 522 -3.14 9.09 13.73
CA VAL A 522 -2.27 7.95 13.35
C VAL A 522 -1.10 7.82 14.32
N ALA A 523 -0.46 8.94 14.68
CA ALA A 523 0.70 8.96 15.58
C ALA A 523 0.39 8.38 16.98
N LEU A 524 -0.84 8.48 17.46
CA LEU A 524 -1.27 7.88 18.73
C LEU A 524 -1.18 6.34 18.74
N SER A 525 -0.95 5.71 17.61
CA SER A 525 -0.82 4.24 17.50
C SER A 525 -2.00 3.45 18.08
N ILE A 526 -3.20 4.00 18.00
CA ILE A 526 -4.43 3.33 18.47
C ILE A 526 -4.64 2.05 17.65
N ARG A 527 -4.90 0.96 18.34
CA ARG A 527 -5.10 -0.34 17.68
C ARG A 527 -6.27 -0.25 16.69
N HIS A 528 -6.11 -0.82 15.50
CA HIS A 528 -7.07 -0.80 14.39
C HIS A 528 -7.27 0.57 13.71
N VAL A 529 -6.78 1.67 14.26
CA VAL A 529 -6.85 3.00 13.65
C VAL A 529 -5.63 3.20 12.75
N GLY A 530 -5.81 2.99 11.46
CA GLY A 530 -4.82 3.29 10.41
C GLY A 530 -5.09 4.64 9.74
N PRO A 531 -4.27 5.04 8.75
CA PRO A 531 -4.43 6.32 8.04
C PRO A 531 -5.84 6.53 7.47
N THR A 532 -6.43 5.52 6.85
CA THR A 532 -7.79 5.60 6.26
C THR A 532 -8.84 5.93 7.32
N ALA A 533 -8.87 5.19 8.44
CA ALA A 533 -9.81 5.44 9.52
C ALA A 533 -9.53 6.79 10.20
N ALA A 534 -8.27 7.16 10.37
CA ALA A 534 -7.88 8.44 10.97
C ALA A 534 -8.35 9.63 10.13
N ARG A 535 -8.24 9.56 8.80
CA ARG A 535 -8.75 10.60 7.90
C ARG A 535 -10.27 10.70 7.95
N ALA A 536 -10.96 9.57 7.85
CA ALA A 536 -12.42 9.56 7.93
C ALA A 536 -12.92 10.18 9.25
N LEU A 537 -12.26 9.86 10.37
CA LEU A 537 -12.56 10.44 11.68
C LEU A 537 -12.24 11.94 11.72
N ALA A 538 -11.06 12.37 11.24
CA ALA A 538 -10.67 13.77 11.23
C ALA A 538 -11.59 14.62 10.33
N SER A 539 -11.96 14.11 9.17
CA SER A 539 -12.87 14.78 8.23
C SER A 539 -14.29 14.95 8.80
N ARG A 540 -14.78 13.98 9.58
CA ARG A 540 -16.13 14.03 10.16
C ARG A 540 -16.20 14.88 11.43
N PHE A 541 -15.19 14.77 12.30
CA PHE A 541 -15.26 15.38 13.64
C PHE A 541 -14.44 16.66 13.80
N HIS A 542 -13.56 16.97 12.87
CA HIS A 542 -12.77 18.19 12.72
C HIS A 542 -11.89 18.59 13.93
N SER A 543 -12.00 17.94 15.08
CA SER A 543 -11.11 18.18 16.21
C SER A 543 -10.93 16.95 17.09
N MET A 544 -9.77 16.86 17.73
CA MET A 544 -9.49 15.80 18.70
C MET A 544 -10.51 15.82 19.85
N ARG A 545 -10.94 17.00 20.27
CA ARG A 545 -11.93 17.15 21.34
C ARG A 545 -13.28 16.57 20.93
N SER A 546 -13.76 16.90 19.73
CA SER A 546 -15.02 16.35 19.22
C SER A 546 -14.98 14.83 19.09
N LEU A 547 -13.83 14.26 18.69
CA LEU A 547 -13.61 12.81 18.63
C LEU A 547 -13.68 12.15 20.00
N ILE A 548 -13.02 12.74 21.00
CA ILE A 548 -13.00 12.22 22.35
C ILE A 548 -14.41 12.26 22.97
N ASP A 549 -15.15 13.35 22.76
CA ASP A 549 -16.48 13.54 23.34
C ASP A 549 -17.59 12.78 22.59
N ALA A 550 -17.39 12.42 21.32
CA ALA A 550 -18.37 11.69 20.50
C ALA A 550 -18.75 10.34 21.11
N PRO A 551 -20.02 9.93 21.06
CA PRO A 551 -20.44 8.57 21.41
C PRO A 551 -19.78 7.51 20.50
N THR A 552 -19.55 6.30 21.01
CA THR A 552 -18.95 5.19 20.21
C THR A 552 -19.78 4.89 18.96
N ALA A 553 -21.11 4.95 19.05
CA ALA A 553 -22.00 4.73 17.93
C ALA A 553 -21.79 5.75 16.79
N ASP A 554 -21.57 7.02 17.14
CA ASP A 554 -21.34 8.08 16.15
C ASP A 554 -20.00 7.90 15.45
N LEU A 555 -18.97 7.45 16.18
CA LEU A 555 -17.68 7.09 15.58
C LEU A 555 -17.83 5.90 14.61
N ALA A 556 -18.57 4.88 15.00
CA ALA A 556 -18.82 3.67 14.20
C ALA A 556 -19.65 3.91 12.92
N GLU A 557 -20.48 4.96 12.92
CA GLU A 557 -21.20 5.41 11.72
C GLU A 557 -20.32 6.09 10.66
N THR A 558 -19.05 6.43 11.01
CA THR A 558 -18.10 7.00 10.06
C THR A 558 -17.73 5.95 9.03
N ASP A 559 -17.71 6.31 7.75
CA ASP A 559 -17.36 5.38 6.69
C ASP A 559 -15.93 4.84 6.87
N GLY A 560 -15.74 3.54 6.69
CA GLY A 560 -14.48 2.86 6.97
C GLY A 560 -14.11 2.74 8.46
N VAL A 561 -15.01 3.14 9.39
CA VAL A 561 -14.83 3.02 10.84
C VAL A 561 -15.96 2.14 11.39
N GLY A 562 -15.72 0.86 11.59
CA GLY A 562 -16.71 -0.04 12.22
C GLY A 562 -16.61 -0.03 13.75
N ASP A 563 -17.51 -0.80 14.40
CA ASP A 563 -17.60 -0.90 15.87
C ASP A 563 -16.25 -1.19 16.54
N VAL A 564 -15.45 -2.12 15.97
CA VAL A 564 -14.14 -2.51 16.52
C VAL A 564 -13.16 -1.34 16.57
N ILE A 565 -13.15 -0.49 15.54
CA ILE A 565 -12.28 0.70 15.47
C ILE A 565 -12.78 1.76 16.46
N ALA A 566 -14.08 2.01 16.48
CA ALA A 566 -14.71 2.98 17.38
C ALA A 566 -14.51 2.61 18.85
N GLU A 567 -14.72 1.34 19.21
CA GLU A 567 -14.45 0.82 20.55
C GLU A 567 -12.96 0.96 20.92
N SER A 568 -12.04 0.56 20.03
CA SER A 568 -10.60 0.69 20.28
C SER A 568 -10.17 2.14 20.46
N PHE A 569 -10.75 3.08 19.70
CA PHE A 569 -10.51 4.51 19.87
C PHE A 569 -10.96 4.99 21.25
N LYS A 570 -12.19 4.67 21.66
CA LYS A 570 -12.74 5.08 22.96
C LYS A 570 -11.99 4.44 24.13
N GLU A 571 -11.69 3.14 24.04
CA GLU A 571 -10.93 2.42 25.06
C GLU A 571 -9.53 3.04 25.28
N TRP A 572 -8.86 3.47 24.21
CA TRP A 572 -7.55 4.09 24.30
C TRP A 572 -7.58 5.36 25.18
N PHE A 573 -8.62 6.18 25.08
CA PHE A 573 -8.81 7.38 25.87
C PHE A 573 -9.31 7.13 27.30
N THR A 574 -9.58 5.88 27.71
CA THR A 574 -9.86 5.57 29.13
C THR A 574 -8.60 5.50 29.98
N VAL A 575 -7.43 5.51 29.38
CA VAL A 575 -6.14 5.36 30.05
C VAL A 575 -5.51 6.72 30.31
N ASP A 576 -5.28 7.07 31.57
CA ASP A 576 -4.83 8.40 31.99
C ASP A 576 -3.54 8.90 31.30
N TRP A 577 -2.55 8.01 31.15
CA TRP A 577 -1.29 8.43 30.52
C TRP A 577 -1.43 8.63 28.99
N HIS A 578 -2.40 8.00 28.33
CA HIS A 578 -2.75 8.26 26.94
C HIS A 578 -3.36 9.65 26.77
N GLN A 579 -4.30 10.02 27.65
CA GLN A 579 -4.85 11.37 27.65
C GLN A 579 -3.76 12.41 27.89
N ASN A 580 -2.83 12.13 28.82
CA ASN A 580 -1.69 13.01 29.10
C ASN A 580 -0.79 13.23 27.87
N ILE A 581 -0.64 12.24 26.97
CA ILE A 581 0.08 12.43 25.69
C ILE A 581 -0.59 13.52 24.88
N VAL A 582 -1.90 13.40 24.64
CA VAL A 582 -2.66 14.35 23.82
C VAL A 582 -2.66 15.74 24.45
N ASP A 583 -2.87 15.84 25.75
CA ASP A 583 -2.89 17.11 26.48
C ASP A 583 -1.51 17.81 26.43
N THR A 584 -0.42 17.02 26.57
CA THR A 584 0.94 17.56 26.52
C THR A 584 1.29 18.01 25.11
N TRP A 585 0.93 17.23 24.08
CA TRP A 585 1.14 17.63 22.68
C TRP A 585 0.35 18.90 22.34
N ALA A 586 -0.90 19.00 22.77
CA ALA A 586 -1.70 20.20 22.57
C ALA A 586 -1.07 21.42 23.27
N ALA A 587 -0.60 21.26 24.51
CA ALA A 587 0.09 22.31 25.26
C ALA A 587 1.41 22.73 24.60
N ALA A 588 2.12 21.79 23.95
CA ALA A 588 3.33 22.03 23.16
C ALA A 588 3.05 22.67 21.79
N GLY A 589 1.78 22.90 21.43
CA GLY A 589 1.39 23.59 20.22
C GLY A 589 1.12 22.67 19.01
N VAL A 590 0.95 21.36 19.23
CA VAL A 590 0.51 20.46 18.16
C VAL A 590 -0.94 20.78 17.78
N THR A 591 -1.21 20.91 16.49
CA THR A 591 -2.55 21.20 15.95
C THR A 591 -3.50 20.04 16.23
N MET A 592 -4.58 20.30 16.98
CA MET A 592 -5.60 19.32 17.37
C MET A 592 -6.93 19.54 16.65
N GLU A 593 -6.92 20.34 15.60
CA GLU A 593 -8.10 20.67 14.79
C GLU A 593 -7.73 20.58 13.30
N ALA A 594 -8.71 20.23 12.46
CA ALA A 594 -8.56 20.34 11.01
C ALA A 594 -8.59 21.83 10.60
N ASP A 595 -7.84 22.19 9.55
CA ASP A 595 -7.80 23.56 9.04
C ASP A 595 -9.19 24.05 8.64
N GLU A 596 -9.47 25.35 8.89
CA GLU A 596 -10.76 25.94 8.53
C GLU A 596 -10.97 26.02 7.00
N GLU A 597 -9.89 26.06 6.22
CA GLU A 597 -9.93 26.05 4.76
C GLU A 597 -10.33 24.67 4.19
N ASP A 598 -10.07 23.58 4.92
CA ASP A 598 -10.53 22.24 4.57
C ASP A 598 -11.97 21.96 5.03
N ARG A 599 -12.60 22.86 5.75
CA ARG A 599 -14.01 22.74 6.15
C ARG A 599 -14.89 23.16 5.02
N ALA A 600 -15.39 22.20 4.24
CA ALA A 600 -16.50 22.50 3.36
C ALA A 600 -17.63 23.18 4.14
N PRO A 601 -18.26 24.24 3.60
CA PRO A 601 -19.36 24.92 4.30
C PRO A 601 -20.46 23.89 4.60
N GLN A 602 -20.98 23.87 5.85
CA GLN A 602 -21.97 22.89 6.33
C GLN A 602 -23.37 23.11 5.73
N THR A 603 -23.44 23.18 4.40
CA THR A 603 -24.62 23.51 3.61
C THR A 603 -25.70 22.43 3.63
N LEU A 604 -25.34 21.21 4.02
CA LEU A 604 -26.21 20.03 3.99
C LEU A 604 -26.55 19.49 5.37
N GLU A 605 -26.28 20.24 6.44
CA GLU A 605 -26.53 19.81 7.81
C GLU A 605 -27.99 19.35 8.01
N GLY A 606 -28.15 18.12 8.51
CA GLY A 606 -29.47 17.52 8.76
C GLY A 606 -30.19 16.96 7.52
N LEU A 607 -29.64 17.09 6.33
CA LEU A 607 -30.25 16.57 5.10
C LEU A 607 -29.79 15.13 4.81
N THR A 608 -30.71 14.31 4.34
CA THR A 608 -30.48 12.94 3.86
C THR A 608 -30.55 12.92 2.35
N ILE A 609 -29.47 12.57 1.67
CA ILE A 609 -29.34 12.60 0.21
C ILE A 609 -29.02 11.20 -0.30
N VAL A 610 -29.66 10.81 -1.39
CA VAL A 610 -29.38 9.55 -2.10
C VAL A 610 -28.90 9.88 -3.51
N ALA A 611 -27.79 9.30 -3.92
CA ALA A 611 -27.32 9.41 -5.31
C ALA A 611 -27.56 8.08 -6.07
N THR A 612 -27.87 8.20 -7.36
CA THR A 612 -28.06 7.06 -8.26
C THR A 612 -27.72 7.44 -9.70
N GLY A 613 -27.23 6.49 -10.48
CA GLY A 613 -26.74 6.73 -11.82
C GLY A 613 -25.26 7.17 -11.84
N THR A 614 -24.77 7.58 -12.98
CA THR A 614 -23.41 8.07 -13.21
C THR A 614 -23.47 9.58 -13.39
N LEU A 615 -22.73 10.33 -12.61
CA LEU A 615 -22.50 11.76 -12.79
C LEU A 615 -21.21 11.97 -13.61
N GLU A 616 -21.11 13.06 -14.35
CA GLU A 616 -19.94 13.37 -15.18
C GLU A 616 -18.76 13.88 -14.35
N GLY A 617 -19.02 14.73 -13.35
CA GLY A 617 -18.03 15.40 -12.52
C GLY A 617 -17.78 14.74 -11.16
N PHE A 618 -18.44 13.62 -10.84
CA PHE A 618 -18.31 12.97 -9.54
C PHE A 618 -18.33 11.46 -9.67
N THR A 619 -17.39 10.79 -9.04
CA THR A 619 -17.50 9.37 -8.72
C THR A 619 -18.50 9.15 -7.58
N ARG A 620 -18.92 7.91 -7.33
CA ARG A 620 -19.84 7.58 -6.23
C ARG A 620 -19.28 7.94 -4.85
N ASP A 621 -17.97 7.77 -4.68
CA ASP A 621 -17.32 8.08 -3.42
C ASP A 621 -17.17 9.59 -3.22
N GLU A 622 -16.84 10.35 -4.29
CA GLU A 622 -16.82 11.80 -4.24
C GLU A 622 -18.19 12.42 -3.96
N ILE A 623 -19.27 11.85 -4.50
CA ILE A 623 -20.63 12.28 -4.13
C ILE A 623 -20.88 12.09 -2.65
N LYS A 624 -20.52 10.92 -2.13
CA LYS A 624 -20.71 10.57 -0.72
C LYS A 624 -19.87 11.47 0.17
N GLU A 625 -18.61 11.68 -0.18
CA GLU A 625 -17.70 12.57 0.53
C GLU A 625 -18.17 14.03 0.48
N ALA A 626 -18.60 14.52 -0.68
CA ALA A 626 -19.14 15.87 -0.85
C ALA A 626 -20.38 16.10 0.03
N ILE A 627 -21.23 15.09 0.22
CA ILE A 627 -22.39 15.17 1.10
C ILE A 627 -21.95 15.16 2.56
N LEU A 628 -21.08 14.23 2.95
CA LEU A 628 -20.64 14.05 4.34
C LEU A 628 -19.81 15.22 4.85
N SER A 629 -18.88 15.72 4.03
CA SER A 629 -18.03 16.88 4.38
C SER A 629 -18.84 18.16 4.62
N ARG A 630 -20.07 18.23 4.06
CA ARG A 630 -20.98 19.37 4.24
C ARG A 630 -22.08 19.14 5.27
N GLY A 631 -21.91 18.13 6.15
CA GLY A 631 -22.83 17.83 7.24
C GLY A 631 -24.09 17.05 6.84
N GLY A 632 -24.20 16.61 5.58
CA GLY A 632 -25.32 15.79 5.09
C GLY A 632 -25.15 14.31 5.41
N LYS A 633 -26.21 13.54 5.25
CA LYS A 633 -26.24 12.09 5.36
C LYS A 633 -26.39 11.45 3.98
N ALA A 634 -25.35 10.74 3.50
CA ALA A 634 -25.44 9.96 2.28
C ALA A 634 -26.11 8.62 2.55
N ALA A 635 -27.29 8.36 1.96
CA ALA A 635 -28.05 7.16 2.18
C ALA A 635 -28.03 6.22 0.95
N GLY A 636 -27.94 4.92 1.21
CA GLY A 636 -27.88 3.89 0.16
C GLY A 636 -29.26 3.59 -0.51
N SER A 637 -30.38 3.99 0.10
CA SER A 637 -31.73 3.70 -0.39
C SER A 637 -32.68 4.88 -0.19
N VAL A 638 -33.62 5.04 -1.13
CA VAL A 638 -34.65 6.10 -1.08
C VAL A 638 -35.76 5.71 -0.12
N SER A 639 -36.10 6.60 0.81
CA SER A 639 -37.13 6.42 1.82
C SER A 639 -37.93 7.73 2.03
N LYS A 640 -38.97 7.67 2.89
CA LYS A 640 -39.70 8.88 3.29
C LYS A 640 -38.86 9.92 4.06
N LYS A 641 -37.67 9.53 4.52
CA LYS A 641 -36.71 10.40 5.23
C LYS A 641 -35.66 11.00 4.28
N THR A 642 -35.67 10.67 2.99
CA THR A 642 -34.77 11.21 2.00
C THR A 642 -35.23 12.61 1.62
N ASP A 643 -34.34 13.60 1.70
CA ASP A 643 -34.66 14.98 1.37
C ASP A 643 -34.44 15.25 -0.12
N TYR A 644 -33.36 14.75 -0.70
CA TYR A 644 -33.05 14.89 -2.11
C TYR A 644 -32.53 13.58 -2.72
N VAL A 645 -32.81 13.40 -4.02
CA VAL A 645 -32.27 12.27 -4.78
C VAL A 645 -31.53 12.82 -6.00
N VAL A 646 -30.21 12.63 -6.04
CA VAL A 646 -29.37 13.04 -7.17
C VAL A 646 -29.37 11.93 -8.21
N VAL A 647 -29.73 12.26 -9.43
CA VAL A 647 -29.94 11.32 -10.52
C VAL A 647 -29.03 11.67 -11.68
N GLY A 648 -28.06 10.81 -11.97
CA GLY A 648 -27.19 10.86 -13.14
C GLY A 648 -27.67 9.92 -14.26
N ASP A 649 -26.84 9.75 -15.27
CA ASP A 649 -27.09 8.83 -16.39
C ASP A 649 -27.22 7.38 -15.94
N ASN A 650 -28.06 6.63 -16.66
CA ASN A 650 -28.35 5.21 -16.36
C ASN A 650 -28.86 4.97 -14.92
N ALA A 651 -29.65 5.90 -14.41
CA ALA A 651 -30.25 5.77 -13.10
C ALA A 651 -31.16 4.53 -13.02
N GLY A 652 -30.94 3.71 -11.99
CA GLY A 652 -31.67 2.48 -11.76
C GLY A 652 -32.98 2.71 -11.00
N SER A 653 -33.48 1.68 -10.31
CA SER A 653 -34.77 1.65 -9.57
C SER A 653 -34.92 2.75 -8.51
N LYS A 654 -33.84 3.39 -8.06
CA LYS A 654 -33.88 4.44 -7.04
C LYS A 654 -34.53 5.73 -7.55
N ALA A 655 -34.36 6.08 -8.85
CA ALA A 655 -35.02 7.23 -9.46
C ALA A 655 -36.54 7.03 -9.50
N ALA A 656 -37.02 5.87 -9.96
CA ALA A 656 -38.44 5.52 -9.94
C ALA A 656 -39.02 5.51 -8.51
N LYS A 657 -38.24 5.08 -7.52
CA LYS A 657 -38.66 5.09 -6.11
C LYS A 657 -38.74 6.51 -5.54
N ALA A 658 -37.89 7.43 -6.01
CA ALA A 658 -37.95 8.83 -5.63
C ALA A 658 -39.26 9.47 -6.13
N GLU A 659 -39.61 9.23 -7.40
CA GLU A 659 -40.91 9.68 -7.99
C GLU A 659 -42.11 9.10 -7.23
N GLU A 660 -42.11 7.79 -6.94
CA GLU A 660 -43.17 7.12 -6.17
C GLU A 660 -43.38 7.76 -4.80
N LEU A 661 -42.29 8.14 -4.13
CA LEU A 661 -42.33 8.73 -2.79
C LEU A 661 -42.41 10.27 -2.81
N GLY A 662 -42.49 10.88 -3.99
CA GLY A 662 -42.57 12.33 -4.15
C GLY A 662 -41.35 13.06 -3.58
N ARG A 663 -40.17 12.48 -3.71
CA ARG A 663 -38.90 13.08 -3.24
C ARG A 663 -38.33 14.00 -4.35
N PRO A 664 -37.78 15.17 -3.99
CA PRO A 664 -37.11 16.04 -4.94
C PRO A 664 -35.97 15.33 -5.66
N ILE A 665 -35.96 15.38 -6.98
CA ILE A 665 -34.91 14.82 -7.83
C ILE A 665 -34.07 15.96 -8.34
N LEU A 666 -32.76 15.84 -8.21
CA LEU A 666 -31.77 16.80 -8.68
C LEU A 666 -30.91 16.16 -9.77
N ASN A 667 -30.57 16.95 -10.79
CA ASN A 667 -29.50 16.62 -11.72
C ASN A 667 -28.15 17.01 -11.11
N GLU A 668 -27.06 16.75 -11.81
CA GLU A 668 -25.72 17.04 -11.35
C GLU A 668 -25.47 18.55 -11.10
N GLU A 669 -25.92 19.42 -12.00
CA GLU A 669 -25.78 20.87 -11.85
C GLU A 669 -26.49 21.37 -10.59
N GLN A 670 -27.70 20.89 -10.35
CA GLN A 670 -28.47 21.22 -9.15
C GLN A 670 -27.82 20.65 -7.88
N PHE A 671 -27.17 19.49 -7.99
CA PHE A 671 -26.42 18.93 -6.89
C PHE A 671 -25.23 19.81 -6.53
N VAL A 672 -24.48 20.31 -7.51
CA VAL A 672 -23.38 21.28 -7.26
C VAL A 672 -23.92 22.54 -6.57
N GLN A 673 -25.03 23.10 -7.06
CA GLN A 673 -25.67 24.26 -6.40
C GLN A 673 -26.07 23.95 -4.94
N LEU A 674 -26.61 22.76 -4.70
CA LEU A 674 -26.94 22.31 -3.35
C LEU A 674 -25.70 22.19 -2.45
N LEU A 675 -24.59 21.67 -2.99
CA LEU A 675 -23.32 21.58 -2.26
C LEU A 675 -22.75 22.95 -1.88
N GLU A 676 -22.89 23.96 -2.76
CA GLU A 676 -22.33 25.29 -2.55
C GLU A 676 -23.19 26.18 -1.63
N GLY A 677 -24.49 26.15 -1.81
CA GLY A 677 -25.39 27.10 -1.14
C GLY A 677 -26.53 26.48 -0.31
N GLY A 678 -26.56 25.14 -0.19
CA GLY A 678 -27.62 24.46 0.52
C GLY A 678 -28.98 24.51 -0.21
N PRO A 679 -30.09 24.15 0.47
CA PRO A 679 -31.43 24.14 -0.10
C PRO A 679 -31.88 25.48 -0.70
N ASP A 680 -31.40 26.60 -0.16
CA ASP A 680 -31.75 27.94 -0.61
C ASP A 680 -31.20 28.27 -2.00
N ALA A 681 -30.17 27.57 -2.46
CA ALA A 681 -29.61 27.74 -3.79
C ALA A 681 -30.40 27.04 -4.88
N LEU A 682 -31.37 26.19 -4.54
CA LEU A 682 -32.27 25.46 -5.44
C LEU A 682 -33.62 26.18 -5.63
N ALA A 683 -33.85 27.31 -4.94
CA ALA A 683 -35.13 28.02 -4.93
C ALA A 683 -35.35 28.91 -6.16
#